data_9f1a7719eea58024b978b849209b72f0
#
_entry.id   9f1a7719eea58024b978b849209b72f0
#
_cell.length_a   1.000
_cell.length_b   1.000
_cell.length_c   1.000
_cell.angle_alpha   90.00
_cell.angle_beta   90.00
_cell.angle_gamma   90.00
#
_symmetry.space_group_name_H-M   'P 1'
#
loop_
_entity.id
_entity.type
_entity.pdbx_description
1 polymer ?
#
loop_
_entity_poly.entity_id
_entity_poly.type
_entity_poly.pdbx_seq_one_letter_code
_entity_poly.pdbx_strand_id
1 'polypeptide(L)'
;MVKVENKETLRLLTKRFMKMNRARNIIAVIAIMLTSLLFTSLFVGSVSMILSKRATEIKQFMDSSHAIAQNLSEEDAERLQKTIEQDEDVERYGSGIFLGAGMDERFGFSVEVRYADENMAESFNCLPTTGRLPEKENEVALSSTILESLGVTPKIGEEVTLTWEVNPMLKQYKTDTFQICGFWQGDKAVLGQMVWVSEAYAKENRYPVTQEELENGIYNGGKEYSVWYKNLWNLEKKTENISKTAGFTKAGTGLEINPAYNLFEEDSFSFTSFIVMVLFVILAGYLIIYNIFNISVKTDIRAYGLLKNVGTTGKQLKKIVRMQAWRLSAIGIPIGLLCGYLAGLCMAPSLTADAEISAQAGKTAQTVVSANPLIFLAAILLTLLTVYLSSLQACKMVERVSPVEALRLAEGEQSHRKIKKNTSVTWWGMAVQNVLRNWKKGLIVMLSIALSMVVVNCIVMLVQGYDFDSFRKVFLASDFQLDQMTGSLSNTNFNGITPEIKEILNKCPESEKTGYVYYSEERHKMEPALLKTWETLAEKNKENWTDYEKQIWEETKADNTVKVHFLGISEAVFDMLEWKGEKCSWNTFKSGEYVIVDYSDKYTEQPVSYYQSGETFKMEYGNGKQKDYGVIGEAMMPYSLDYPYADSVYITVMVPEEEYITQTENQSAMYAAIDAKKGEDKQVKEYIDKNVLKENDMINVFSVLDMKASFRRFVSKYYMIGSFLVVILAFIGIMNFFNTTATSVISRKKELALLEVVGMTKKQISKMLVAEGFLYLGGAFMIAVLLVVVGAKQILINTLGTAFFFQLHLTIVPCLLMVPILSGIAYAIPKYQFKKMSQESVVERIRKE
;
A
#
# COMPACT_ATOMS: atom_id res chain seq x y z
N MET A 1 -2.09 62.11 -9.20
CA MET A 1 -3.19 61.46 -8.49
C MET A 1 -2.69 61.01 -7.09
N VAL A 2 -3.22 61.63 -6.06
CA VAL A 2 -2.89 61.27 -4.67
C VAL A 2 -3.35 59.83 -4.39
N LYS A 3 -2.45 58.98 -3.95
CA LYS A 3 -2.74 57.58 -3.57
C LYS A 3 -3.50 57.55 -2.23
N VAL A 4 -4.82 57.78 -2.27
CA VAL A 4 -5.65 57.71 -1.08
C VAL A 4 -5.89 56.23 -0.71
N GLU A 5 -5.04 55.66 0.13
CA GLU A 5 -5.20 54.32 0.70
C GLU A 5 -6.07 54.37 1.97
N ASN A 6 -7.39 54.49 1.83
CA ASN A 6 -8.35 54.42 2.93
C ASN A 6 -8.55 52.94 3.36
N LYS A 7 -7.57 52.37 4.07
CA LYS A 7 -7.62 50.95 4.53
C LYS A 7 -8.82 50.68 5.47
N GLU A 8 -9.20 51.64 6.31
CA GLU A 8 -10.34 51.51 7.23
C GLU A 8 -11.69 51.45 6.52
N THR A 9 -11.89 52.38 5.54
CA THR A 9 -13.10 52.39 4.72
C THR A 9 -13.28 51.11 3.93
N LEU A 10 -12.20 50.54 3.36
CA LEU A 10 -12.26 49.27 2.67
C LEU A 10 -12.59 48.11 3.61
N ARG A 11 -12.06 48.13 4.83
CA ARG A 11 -12.40 47.15 5.89
C ARG A 11 -13.86 47.23 6.31
N LEU A 12 -14.41 48.44 6.47
CA LEU A 12 -15.79 48.68 6.83
C LEU A 12 -16.75 48.24 5.71
N LEU A 13 -16.44 48.58 4.45
CA LEU A 13 -17.21 48.14 3.27
C LEU A 13 -17.22 46.62 3.18
N THR A 14 -16.07 45.97 3.31
CA THR A 14 -15.96 44.51 3.33
C THR A 14 -16.87 43.90 4.42
N LYS A 15 -16.87 44.46 5.64
CA LYS A 15 -17.70 43.96 6.75
C LYS A 15 -19.20 44.11 6.44
N ARG A 16 -19.60 45.24 5.84
CA ARG A 16 -20.99 45.48 5.42
C ARG A 16 -21.45 44.53 4.31
N PHE A 17 -20.63 44.30 3.26
CA PHE A 17 -20.89 43.30 2.21
C PHE A 17 -21.03 41.89 2.77
N MET A 18 -20.19 41.51 3.71
CA MET A 18 -20.28 40.19 4.36
C MET A 18 -21.56 40.06 5.20
N LYS A 19 -21.97 41.11 5.93
CA LYS A 19 -23.20 41.10 6.71
C LYS A 19 -24.46 40.99 5.84
N MET A 20 -24.47 41.64 4.67
CA MET A 20 -25.55 41.63 3.71
C MET A 20 -25.74 40.25 3.04
N ASN A 21 -24.64 39.52 2.87
CA ASN A 21 -24.58 38.23 2.13
C ASN A 21 -24.35 37.01 3.02
N ARG A 22 -24.94 36.95 4.23
CA ARG A 22 -24.68 35.92 5.25
C ARG A 22 -24.82 34.48 4.75
N ALA A 23 -25.92 34.14 4.09
CA ALA A 23 -26.17 32.79 3.60
C ALA A 23 -25.12 32.33 2.59
N ARG A 24 -24.69 33.21 1.68
CA ARG A 24 -23.65 32.94 0.68
C ARG A 24 -22.24 32.78 1.33
N ASN A 25 -21.96 33.59 2.34
CA ASN A 25 -20.72 33.47 3.11
C ASN A 25 -20.63 32.14 3.88
N ILE A 26 -21.73 31.67 4.45
CA ILE A 26 -21.79 30.33 5.09
C ILE A 26 -21.44 29.24 4.09
N ILE A 27 -22.02 29.28 2.87
CA ILE A 27 -21.71 28.35 1.80
C ILE A 27 -20.21 28.40 1.44
N ALA A 28 -19.63 29.60 1.34
CA ALA A 28 -18.21 29.79 1.05
C ALA A 28 -17.31 29.25 2.18
N VAL A 29 -17.66 29.48 3.44
CA VAL A 29 -16.94 28.92 4.61
C VAL A 29 -16.99 27.40 4.58
N ILE A 30 -18.15 26.80 4.33
CA ILE A 30 -18.30 25.34 4.21
C ILE A 30 -17.44 24.79 3.07
N ALA A 31 -17.41 25.45 1.91
CA ALA A 31 -16.58 25.02 0.78
C ALA A 31 -15.07 25.06 1.11
N ILE A 32 -14.61 26.14 1.76
CA ILE A 32 -13.23 26.29 2.20
C ILE A 32 -12.89 25.26 3.30
N MET A 33 -13.81 25.03 4.24
CA MET A 33 -13.71 24.02 5.28
C MET A 33 -13.54 22.63 4.68
N LEU A 34 -14.38 22.25 3.71
CA LEU A 34 -14.30 20.95 3.04
C LEU A 34 -13.00 20.77 2.26
N THR A 35 -12.53 21.83 1.59
CA THR A 35 -11.24 21.80 0.87
C THR A 35 -10.07 21.62 1.85
N SER A 36 -10.09 22.36 2.97
CA SER A 36 -9.09 22.23 4.03
C SER A 36 -9.14 20.85 4.70
N LEU A 37 -10.35 20.33 4.95
CA LEU A 37 -10.56 19.00 5.50
C LEU A 37 -9.98 17.93 4.58
N LEU A 38 -10.23 18.00 3.27
CA LEU A 38 -9.65 17.06 2.29
C LEU A 38 -8.12 17.06 2.29
N PHE A 39 -7.48 18.24 2.27
CA PHE A 39 -6.01 18.30 2.32
C PHE A 39 -5.47 17.76 3.64
N THR A 40 -6.09 18.14 4.76
CA THR A 40 -5.61 17.71 6.08
C THR A 40 -5.76 16.20 6.25
N SER A 41 -6.93 15.63 5.91
CA SER A 41 -7.15 14.18 6.01
C SER A 41 -6.24 13.39 5.08
N LEU A 42 -6.00 13.90 3.86
CA LEU A 42 -5.08 13.28 2.91
C LEU A 42 -3.64 13.26 3.44
N PHE A 43 -3.14 14.40 3.95
CA PHE A 43 -1.77 14.47 4.45
C PHE A 43 -1.59 13.70 5.76
N VAL A 44 -2.54 13.81 6.70
CA VAL A 44 -2.49 13.02 7.94
C VAL A 44 -2.51 11.54 7.61
N GLY A 45 -3.41 11.10 6.71
CA GLY A 45 -3.50 9.71 6.28
C GLY A 45 -2.21 9.20 5.64
N SER A 46 -1.70 9.93 4.65
CA SER A 46 -0.48 9.52 3.92
C SER A 46 0.77 9.49 4.81
N VAL A 47 0.98 10.52 5.64
CA VAL A 47 2.15 10.55 6.55
C VAL A 47 2.00 9.49 7.65
N SER A 48 0.79 9.28 8.17
CA SER A 48 0.54 8.21 9.16
C SER A 48 0.79 6.83 8.58
N MET A 49 0.40 6.59 7.32
CA MET A 49 0.68 5.34 6.61
C MET A 49 2.19 5.10 6.47
N ILE A 50 2.95 6.11 6.03
CA ILE A 50 4.41 6.04 5.91
C ILE A 50 5.05 5.73 7.26
N LEU A 51 4.68 6.46 8.31
CA LEU A 51 5.24 6.25 9.66
C LEU A 51 4.86 4.89 10.24
N SER A 52 3.65 4.41 9.97
CA SER A 52 3.20 3.09 10.42
C SER A 52 3.93 1.97 9.68
N LYS A 53 4.11 2.08 8.35
CA LYS A 53 4.92 1.15 7.57
C LYS A 53 6.34 1.10 8.12
N ARG A 54 6.98 2.26 8.31
CA ARG A 54 8.31 2.37 8.93
C ARG A 54 8.39 1.69 10.31
N ALA A 55 7.44 2.01 11.20
CA ALA A 55 7.44 1.43 12.54
C ALA A 55 7.26 -0.10 12.51
N THR A 56 6.47 -0.60 11.56
CA THR A 56 6.28 -2.03 11.34
C THR A 56 7.56 -2.69 10.82
N GLU A 57 8.21 -2.09 9.84
CA GLU A 57 9.47 -2.59 9.26
C GLU A 57 10.62 -2.55 10.29
N ILE A 58 10.77 -1.45 11.05
CA ILE A 58 11.73 -1.38 12.16
C ILE A 58 11.49 -2.53 13.15
N LYS A 59 10.23 -2.83 13.48
CA LYS A 59 9.91 -3.94 14.37
C LYS A 59 10.19 -5.30 13.73
N GLN A 60 9.94 -5.46 12.43
CA GLN A 60 10.12 -6.70 11.70
C GLN A 60 11.60 -7.02 11.46
N PHE A 61 12.39 -6.04 11.04
CA PHE A 61 13.83 -6.17 10.80
C PHE A 61 14.68 -5.94 12.05
N MET A 62 14.04 -5.54 13.13
CA MET A 62 14.68 -5.26 14.43
C MET A 62 15.81 -4.22 14.33
N ASP A 63 15.81 -3.31 13.39
CA ASP A 63 16.80 -2.25 13.28
C ASP A 63 16.16 -0.88 13.01
N SER A 64 16.42 0.07 13.90
CA SER A 64 15.93 1.46 13.84
C SER A 64 16.94 2.44 13.25
N SER A 65 18.13 1.99 12.82
CA SER A 65 19.14 2.82 12.19
C SER A 65 18.72 3.30 10.79
N HIS A 66 19.33 4.37 10.29
CA HIS A 66 19.01 4.93 8.98
C HIS A 66 19.70 4.18 7.82
N ALA A 67 20.89 3.63 8.09
CA ALA A 67 21.63 2.82 7.15
C ALA A 67 22.37 1.70 7.90
N ILE A 68 22.55 0.58 7.23
CA ILE A 68 23.14 -0.63 7.77
C ILE A 68 24.27 -1.12 6.84
N ALA A 69 25.29 -1.68 7.43
CA ALA A 69 26.29 -2.47 6.71
C ALA A 69 26.43 -3.79 7.44
N GLN A 70 26.26 -4.88 6.75
CA GLN A 70 26.29 -6.23 7.31
C GLN A 70 27.30 -7.08 6.54
N ASN A 71 27.71 -8.16 7.15
CA ASN A 71 28.54 -9.18 6.51
C ASN A 71 29.85 -8.61 5.96
N LEU A 72 30.57 -7.85 6.78
CA LEU A 72 31.86 -7.25 6.41
C LEU A 72 33.04 -8.07 6.91
N SER A 73 34.04 -8.23 6.04
CA SER A 73 35.37 -8.72 6.45
C SER A 73 36.03 -7.72 7.40
N GLU A 74 37.11 -8.12 8.09
CA GLU A 74 37.83 -7.21 9.00
C GLU A 74 38.38 -5.99 8.27
N GLU A 75 38.95 -6.18 7.08
CA GLU A 75 39.56 -5.10 6.29
C GLU A 75 38.49 -4.11 5.78
N ASP A 76 37.39 -4.63 5.28
CA ASP A 76 36.30 -3.81 4.77
C ASP A 76 35.62 -3.03 5.89
N ALA A 77 35.40 -3.66 7.04
CA ALA A 77 34.87 -3.04 8.21
C ALA A 77 35.72 -1.87 8.73
N GLU A 78 37.03 -2.04 8.79
CA GLU A 78 37.95 -0.97 9.20
C GLU A 78 37.94 0.22 8.21
N ARG A 79 37.88 -0.04 6.91
CA ARG A 79 37.78 1.02 5.88
C ARG A 79 36.48 1.79 6.01
N LEU A 80 35.37 1.07 6.18
CA LEU A 80 34.05 1.67 6.32
C LEU A 80 33.95 2.49 7.60
N GLN A 81 34.42 1.94 8.73
CA GLN A 81 34.41 2.64 10.02
C GLN A 81 35.14 3.99 9.95
N LYS A 82 36.37 3.99 9.39
CA LYS A 82 37.14 5.25 9.21
C LYS A 82 36.39 6.29 8.38
N THR A 83 35.66 5.84 7.36
CA THR A 83 34.88 6.75 6.51
C THR A 83 33.64 7.28 7.26
N ILE A 84 32.93 6.43 8.02
CA ILE A 84 31.78 6.82 8.86
C ILE A 84 32.21 7.87 9.90
N GLU A 85 33.34 7.67 10.59
CA GLU A 85 33.86 8.59 11.62
C GLU A 85 34.28 9.96 11.05
N GLN A 86 34.63 10.03 9.78
CA GLN A 86 35.05 11.27 9.11
C GLN A 86 33.88 12.04 8.47
N ASP A 87 32.72 11.44 8.33
CA ASP A 87 31.58 12.06 7.66
C ASP A 87 30.80 13.00 8.59
N GLU A 88 30.70 14.27 8.18
CA GLU A 88 30.04 15.32 8.98
C GLU A 88 28.50 15.15 9.10
N ASP A 89 27.88 14.40 8.20
CA ASP A 89 26.43 14.14 8.19
C ASP A 89 26.04 13.02 9.16
N VAL A 90 26.97 12.17 9.58
CA VAL A 90 26.74 11.12 10.56
C VAL A 90 26.54 11.75 11.96
N GLU A 91 25.51 11.32 12.68
CA GLU A 91 25.23 11.70 14.05
C GLU A 91 25.89 10.75 15.05
N ARG A 92 25.70 9.46 14.84
CA ARG A 92 26.27 8.36 15.61
C ARG A 92 26.28 7.07 14.78
N TYR A 93 27.07 6.10 15.20
CA TYR A 93 27.02 4.75 14.66
C TYR A 93 27.10 3.70 15.78
N GLY A 94 26.66 2.50 15.51
CA GLY A 94 26.80 1.32 16.33
C GLY A 94 27.61 0.26 15.59
N SER A 95 28.28 -0.61 16.31
CA SER A 95 29.11 -1.70 15.77
C SER A 95 28.77 -3.03 16.41
N GLY A 96 28.84 -4.10 15.62
CA GLY A 96 28.58 -5.45 16.07
C GLY A 96 29.36 -6.51 15.31
N ILE A 97 29.24 -7.74 15.79
CA ILE A 97 29.82 -8.95 15.17
C ILE A 97 28.76 -10.05 15.26
N PHE A 98 28.37 -10.62 14.13
CA PHE A 98 27.51 -11.78 14.10
C PHE A 98 28.36 -13.06 14.31
N LEU A 99 28.17 -13.77 15.41
CA LEU A 99 28.91 -14.98 15.70
C LEU A 99 28.29 -16.22 15.07
N GLY A 100 26.97 -16.30 15.07
CA GLY A 100 26.24 -17.39 14.45
C GLY A 100 24.84 -17.60 15.01
N ALA A 101 24.12 -18.54 14.43
CA ALA A 101 22.77 -18.90 14.84
C ALA A 101 22.79 -19.81 16.08
N GLY A 102 21.96 -19.52 17.07
CA GLY A 102 21.74 -20.37 18.23
C GLY A 102 21.03 -21.65 17.84
N MET A 103 21.55 -22.78 18.33
CA MET A 103 21.12 -24.11 17.97
C MET A 103 20.56 -24.81 19.22
N ASP A 104 19.25 -24.86 19.36
CA ASP A 104 18.57 -25.66 20.39
C ASP A 104 17.18 -26.03 19.86
N GLU A 105 16.81 -27.31 19.99
CA GLU A 105 15.52 -27.83 19.50
C GLU A 105 14.30 -27.19 20.20
N ARG A 106 14.54 -26.52 21.34
CA ARG A 106 13.49 -25.81 22.11
C ARG A 106 13.19 -24.42 21.56
N PHE A 107 13.99 -23.90 20.63
CA PHE A 107 13.74 -22.57 20.03
C PHE A 107 12.70 -22.66 18.92
N GLY A 108 11.53 -22.05 19.13
CA GLY A 108 10.51 -21.84 18.09
C GLY A 108 10.70 -20.55 17.27
N PHE A 109 11.91 -19.98 17.29
CA PHE A 109 12.28 -18.72 16.66
C PHE A 109 13.79 -18.70 16.39
N SER A 110 14.25 -17.84 15.50
CA SER A 110 15.68 -17.64 15.25
C SER A 110 16.35 -17.02 16.48
N VAL A 111 17.47 -17.58 16.91
CA VAL A 111 18.32 -17.02 17.95
C VAL A 111 19.64 -16.62 17.31
N GLU A 112 20.08 -15.39 17.54
CA GLU A 112 21.32 -14.88 16.98
C GLU A 112 22.28 -14.51 18.10
N VAL A 113 23.45 -15.14 18.09
CA VAL A 113 24.52 -14.84 19.04
C VAL A 113 25.43 -13.78 18.41
N ARG A 114 25.50 -12.61 19.07
CA ARG A 114 26.18 -11.43 18.55
C ARG A 114 26.90 -10.67 19.64
N TYR A 115 27.93 -9.95 19.26
CA TYR A 115 28.38 -8.78 19.99
C TYR A 115 27.70 -7.53 19.44
N ALA A 116 27.31 -6.62 20.32
CA ALA A 116 26.85 -5.29 19.96
C ALA A 116 27.32 -4.26 20.96
N ASP A 117 27.74 -3.09 20.50
CA ASP A 117 27.92 -1.93 21.37
C ASP A 117 26.54 -1.36 21.80
N GLU A 118 26.53 -0.37 22.68
CA GLU A 118 25.29 0.20 23.21
C GLU A 118 24.40 0.80 22.11
N ASN A 119 24.98 1.47 21.11
CA ASN A 119 24.23 2.06 20.00
C ASN A 119 23.57 0.99 19.12
N MET A 120 24.28 -0.10 18.81
CA MET A 120 23.74 -1.19 18.02
C MET A 120 22.68 -1.98 18.81
N ALA A 121 22.91 -2.26 20.09
CA ALA A 121 21.90 -2.91 20.93
C ALA A 121 20.62 -2.05 21.07
N GLU A 122 20.77 -0.72 21.10
CA GLU A 122 19.64 0.22 21.03
C GLU A 122 18.92 0.14 19.68
N SER A 123 19.65 0.05 18.54
CA SER A 123 19.01 -0.04 17.21
C SER A 123 18.10 -1.25 17.09
N PHE A 124 18.52 -2.38 17.66
CA PHE A 124 17.75 -3.63 17.70
C PHE A 124 16.59 -3.62 18.72
N ASN A 125 16.43 -2.55 19.51
CA ASN A 125 15.50 -2.49 20.64
C ASN A 125 15.73 -3.61 21.67
N CYS A 126 16.96 -4.07 21.81
CA CYS A 126 17.37 -5.18 22.65
C CYS A 126 18.37 -4.76 23.77
N LEU A 127 18.27 -3.51 24.22
CA LEU A 127 18.99 -3.08 25.43
C LEU A 127 18.39 -3.78 26.65
N PRO A 128 19.23 -4.29 27.59
CA PRO A 128 18.74 -4.85 28.83
C PRO A 128 17.90 -3.86 29.63
N THR A 129 16.68 -4.26 29.94
CA THR A 129 15.80 -3.49 30.86
C THR A 129 16.13 -3.79 32.32
N THR A 130 16.80 -4.90 32.57
CA THR A 130 17.31 -5.31 33.88
C THR A 130 18.76 -5.74 33.74
N GLY A 131 19.66 -5.19 34.53
CA GLY A 131 21.10 -5.44 34.42
C GLY A 131 21.79 -4.52 33.41
N ARG A 132 22.76 -5.03 32.66
CA ARG A 132 23.59 -4.30 31.71
C ARG A 132 24.03 -5.18 30.53
N LEU A 133 24.66 -4.59 29.52
CA LEU A 133 25.38 -5.33 28.49
C LEU A 133 26.60 -6.08 29.06
N PRO A 134 27.03 -7.20 28.41
CA PRO A 134 28.17 -8.00 28.87
C PRO A 134 29.49 -7.24 28.73
N GLU A 135 30.31 -7.26 29.79
CA GLU A 135 31.66 -6.69 29.82
C GLU A 135 32.74 -7.79 29.93
N LYS A 136 32.43 -8.92 30.61
CA LYS A 136 33.34 -10.02 30.79
C LYS A 136 33.06 -11.17 29.83
N GLU A 137 34.08 -11.96 29.53
CA GLU A 137 33.97 -13.08 28.60
C GLU A 137 32.91 -14.13 28.96
N ASN A 138 32.65 -14.32 30.26
CA ASN A 138 31.68 -15.28 30.75
C ASN A 138 30.28 -14.68 30.98
N GLU A 139 30.04 -13.46 30.54
CA GLU A 139 28.75 -12.77 30.70
C GLU A 139 27.90 -12.81 29.44
N VAL A 140 26.58 -12.85 29.60
CA VAL A 140 25.61 -12.81 28.53
C VAL A 140 24.39 -11.95 28.89
N ALA A 141 23.84 -11.25 27.90
CA ALA A 141 22.53 -10.61 28.03
C ALA A 141 21.60 -11.11 26.90
N LEU A 142 20.37 -11.47 27.25
CA LEU A 142 19.46 -12.12 26.32
C LEU A 142 17.99 -11.86 26.67
N SER A 143 17.07 -12.18 25.72
CA SER A 143 15.64 -11.97 25.95
C SER A 143 15.07 -12.98 26.95
N SER A 144 14.06 -12.57 27.71
CA SER A 144 13.30 -13.48 28.57
C SER A 144 12.64 -14.62 27.80
N THR A 145 12.32 -14.41 26.51
CA THR A 145 11.75 -15.44 25.64
C THR A 145 12.72 -16.59 25.41
N ILE A 146 14.01 -16.31 25.21
CA ILE A 146 15.06 -17.35 25.11
C ILE A 146 15.17 -18.10 26.43
N LEU A 147 15.23 -17.37 27.56
CA LEU A 147 15.33 -17.97 28.90
C LEU A 147 14.13 -18.89 29.21
N GLU A 148 12.92 -18.45 28.87
CA GLU A 148 11.70 -19.27 29.01
C GLU A 148 11.79 -20.57 28.20
N SER A 149 12.25 -20.51 26.94
CA SER A 149 12.42 -21.68 26.08
C SER A 149 13.46 -22.66 26.65
N LEU A 150 14.54 -22.14 27.24
CA LEU A 150 15.57 -22.94 27.88
C LEU A 150 15.21 -23.47 29.29
N GLY A 151 14.07 -23.00 29.86
CA GLY A 151 13.64 -23.33 31.20
C GLY A 151 14.49 -22.69 32.30
N VAL A 152 15.20 -21.58 31.98
CA VAL A 152 16.06 -20.82 32.88
C VAL A 152 15.30 -19.62 33.44
N THR A 153 15.38 -19.41 34.75
CA THR A 153 14.72 -18.25 35.37
C THR A 153 15.45 -16.97 35.02
N PRO A 154 14.76 -15.90 34.54
CA PRO A 154 15.39 -14.61 34.23
C PRO A 154 15.86 -13.89 35.50
N LYS A 155 17.10 -14.15 35.91
CA LYS A 155 17.72 -13.60 37.10
C LYS A 155 19.20 -13.33 36.87
N ILE A 156 19.68 -12.15 37.28
CA ILE A 156 21.10 -11.79 37.19
C ILE A 156 21.95 -12.75 38.05
N GLY A 157 23.04 -13.25 37.44
CA GLY A 157 23.98 -14.17 38.02
C GLY A 157 23.62 -15.65 37.88
N GLU A 158 22.45 -15.97 37.31
CA GLU A 158 22.09 -17.36 36.93
C GLU A 158 22.92 -17.80 35.74
N GLU A 159 23.19 -19.12 35.63
CA GLU A 159 23.94 -19.70 34.53
C GLU A 159 23.03 -20.14 33.40
N VAL A 160 23.47 -19.93 32.16
CA VAL A 160 22.80 -20.40 30.93
C VAL A 160 23.82 -21.01 29.99
N THR A 161 23.52 -22.18 29.44
CA THR A 161 24.34 -22.84 28.44
C THR A 161 23.73 -22.62 27.07
N LEU A 162 24.52 -22.14 26.13
CA LEU A 162 24.11 -21.83 24.76
C LEU A 162 24.98 -22.60 23.78
N THR A 163 24.36 -23.12 22.74
CA THR A 163 25.04 -23.72 21.58
C THR A 163 24.70 -22.91 20.35
N TRP A 164 25.69 -22.59 19.53
CA TRP A 164 25.48 -21.91 18.26
C TRP A 164 26.39 -22.45 17.16
N GLU A 165 25.98 -22.22 15.92
CA GLU A 165 26.70 -22.63 14.73
C GLU A 165 27.78 -21.62 14.38
N VAL A 166 29.07 -22.04 14.46
CA VAL A 166 30.22 -21.18 14.17
C VAL A 166 30.48 -21.12 12.66
N ASN A 167 30.36 -22.26 11.97
CA ASN A 167 30.51 -22.36 10.51
C ASN A 167 29.44 -23.31 9.95
N PRO A 168 28.48 -22.81 9.17
CA PRO A 168 27.39 -23.62 8.63
C PRO A 168 27.87 -24.65 7.59
N MET A 169 28.88 -24.33 6.77
CA MET A 169 29.39 -25.25 5.77
C MET A 169 30.09 -26.47 6.37
N LEU A 170 30.85 -26.24 7.43
CA LEU A 170 31.56 -27.31 8.15
C LEU A 170 30.71 -27.95 9.23
N LYS A 171 29.45 -27.52 9.45
CA LYS A 171 28.58 -27.94 10.57
C LYS A 171 29.32 -27.89 11.90
N GLN A 172 30.09 -26.82 12.13
CA GLN A 172 30.86 -26.63 13.32
C GLN A 172 30.07 -25.88 14.38
N TYR A 173 29.87 -26.49 15.52
CA TYR A 173 29.10 -25.93 16.65
C TYR A 173 30.02 -25.63 17.83
N LYS A 174 29.62 -24.62 18.62
CA LYS A 174 30.27 -24.28 19.88
C LYS A 174 29.22 -24.21 20.99
N THR A 175 29.58 -24.75 22.14
CA THR A 175 28.76 -24.76 23.35
C THR A 175 29.55 -24.17 24.51
N ASP A 176 29.03 -23.07 25.09
CA ASP A 176 29.63 -22.45 26.27
C ASP A 176 28.56 -22.09 27.30
N THR A 177 28.99 -21.98 28.56
CA THR A 177 28.14 -21.59 29.67
C THR A 177 28.48 -20.18 30.17
N PHE A 178 27.47 -19.35 30.30
CA PHE A 178 27.59 -17.93 30.65
C PHE A 178 26.80 -17.59 31.90
N GLN A 179 27.16 -16.49 32.55
CA GLN A 179 26.38 -15.86 33.60
C GLN A 179 25.51 -14.74 33.03
N ILE A 180 24.23 -14.74 33.37
CA ILE A 180 23.29 -13.70 32.94
C ILE A 180 23.66 -12.39 33.64
N CYS A 181 24.07 -11.37 32.89
CA CYS A 181 24.38 -10.01 33.38
C CYS A 181 23.27 -9.00 33.02
N GLY A 182 22.40 -9.35 32.12
CA GLY A 182 21.28 -8.52 31.69
C GLY A 182 20.20 -9.29 30.95
N PHE A 183 18.98 -8.80 31.00
CA PHE A 183 17.89 -9.36 30.19
C PHE A 183 16.80 -8.30 29.91
N TRP A 184 16.02 -8.55 28.87
CA TRP A 184 14.86 -7.74 28.49
C TRP A 184 13.68 -8.64 28.12
N GLN A 185 12.49 -8.07 28.07
CA GLN A 185 11.31 -8.81 27.62
C GLN A 185 11.36 -8.98 26.10
N GLY A 186 11.50 -10.24 25.66
CA GLY A 186 11.44 -10.57 24.23
C GLY A 186 10.02 -10.43 23.66
N ASP A 187 9.92 -10.12 22.38
CA ASP A 187 8.66 -10.09 21.65
C ASP A 187 8.53 -11.37 20.78
N LYS A 188 7.60 -12.25 21.15
CA LYS A 188 7.33 -13.49 20.40
C LYS A 188 6.80 -13.26 18.97
N ALA A 189 6.41 -12.02 18.65
CA ALA A 189 5.98 -11.65 17.31
C ALA A 189 7.15 -11.38 16.35
N VAL A 190 8.37 -11.23 16.85
CA VAL A 190 9.59 -10.98 16.07
C VAL A 190 10.27 -12.32 15.80
N LEU A 191 10.70 -12.53 14.56
CA LEU A 191 11.29 -13.79 14.10
C LEU A 191 12.67 -14.07 14.72
N GLY A 192 13.45 -13.03 15.01
CA GLY A 192 14.79 -13.12 15.57
C GLY A 192 14.82 -12.72 17.03
N GLN A 193 15.54 -13.47 17.86
CA GLN A 193 15.82 -13.14 19.25
C GLN A 193 17.34 -13.01 19.43
N MET A 194 17.78 -11.94 20.10
CA MET A 194 19.20 -11.61 20.24
C MET A 194 19.79 -12.14 21.53
N VAL A 195 21.02 -12.60 21.43
CA VAL A 195 21.93 -12.94 22.55
C VAL A 195 23.18 -12.08 22.42
N TRP A 196 23.39 -11.19 23.37
CA TRP A 196 24.57 -10.35 23.44
C TRP A 196 25.66 -10.99 24.25
N VAL A 197 26.89 -11.09 23.67
CA VAL A 197 28.12 -11.47 24.36
C VAL A 197 29.06 -10.28 24.45
N SER A 198 30.13 -10.39 25.28
CA SER A 198 31.13 -9.33 25.39
C SER A 198 32.00 -9.19 24.14
N GLU A 199 32.57 -8.01 23.94
CA GLU A 199 33.51 -7.76 22.84
C GLU A 199 34.73 -8.69 22.89
N ALA A 200 35.27 -8.91 24.11
CA ALA A 200 36.39 -9.79 24.31
C ALA A 200 36.07 -11.23 23.87
N TYR A 201 34.92 -11.75 24.33
CA TYR A 201 34.44 -13.06 23.92
C TYR A 201 34.24 -13.17 22.39
N ALA A 202 33.62 -12.18 21.81
CA ALA A 202 33.34 -12.16 20.36
C ALA A 202 34.67 -12.17 19.56
N LYS A 203 35.64 -11.34 19.92
CA LYS A 203 36.94 -11.28 19.23
C LYS A 203 37.71 -12.60 19.29
N GLU A 204 37.64 -13.30 20.41
CA GLU A 204 38.33 -14.58 20.59
C GLU A 204 37.66 -15.75 19.87
N ASN A 205 36.33 -15.72 19.80
CA ASN A 205 35.52 -16.86 19.38
C ASN A 205 34.83 -16.70 18.02
N ARG A 206 35.01 -15.57 17.35
CA ARG A 206 34.46 -15.38 16.01
C ARG A 206 35.14 -16.24 14.98
N TYR A 207 34.42 -16.69 13.98
CA TYR A 207 34.97 -17.29 12.79
C TYR A 207 35.74 -16.22 11.98
N PRO A 208 36.98 -16.46 11.57
CA PRO A 208 37.74 -15.48 10.78
C PRO A 208 37.32 -15.53 9.30
N VAL A 209 36.11 -15.05 9.03
CA VAL A 209 35.51 -15.10 7.70
C VAL A 209 36.29 -14.28 6.68
N THR A 210 36.51 -14.85 5.52
CA THR A 210 37.14 -14.21 4.37
C THR A 210 36.11 -13.53 3.47
N GLN A 211 36.52 -12.62 2.59
CA GLN A 211 35.63 -11.97 1.63
C GLN A 211 34.99 -13.01 0.68
N GLU A 212 35.70 -14.01 0.26
CA GLU A 212 35.20 -15.10 -0.59
C GLU A 212 34.10 -15.91 0.11
N GLU A 213 34.30 -16.22 1.41
CA GLU A 213 33.27 -16.92 2.20
C GLU A 213 32.01 -16.08 2.43
N LEU A 214 32.16 -14.76 2.64
CA LEU A 214 31.02 -13.83 2.73
C LEU A 214 30.23 -13.77 1.41
N GLU A 215 30.93 -13.76 0.27
CA GLU A 215 30.31 -13.82 -1.07
C GLU A 215 29.61 -15.18 -1.30
N ASN A 216 30.07 -16.23 -0.65
CA ASN A 216 29.47 -17.57 -0.67
C ASN A 216 28.38 -17.78 0.40
N GLY A 217 27.95 -16.70 1.09
CA GLY A 217 26.84 -16.75 2.03
C GLY A 217 27.20 -17.20 3.45
N ILE A 218 28.49 -17.28 3.80
CA ILE A 218 28.92 -17.54 5.17
C ILE A 218 29.06 -16.21 5.90
N TYR A 219 28.07 -15.87 6.72
CA TYR A 219 28.02 -14.58 7.42
C TYR A 219 28.61 -14.61 8.82
N ASN A 220 28.87 -15.80 9.35
CA ASN A 220 29.39 -16.02 10.70
C ASN A 220 30.77 -15.38 10.86
N GLY A 221 30.95 -14.57 11.88
CA GLY A 221 32.14 -13.78 12.12
C GLY A 221 32.20 -12.44 11.39
N GLY A 222 31.21 -12.12 10.55
CA GLY A 222 31.13 -10.83 9.86
C GLY A 222 30.91 -9.67 10.81
N LYS A 223 31.51 -8.52 10.48
CA LYS A 223 31.28 -7.26 11.19
C LYS A 223 30.08 -6.51 10.61
N GLU A 224 29.46 -5.68 11.43
CA GLU A 224 28.25 -4.95 11.11
C GLU A 224 28.31 -3.54 11.67
N TYR A 225 27.64 -2.61 10.97
CA TYR A 225 27.47 -1.22 11.42
C TYR A 225 26.03 -0.77 11.24
N SER A 226 25.49 -0.08 12.24
CA SER A 226 24.24 0.67 12.20
C SER A 226 24.55 2.17 12.24
N VAL A 227 24.07 2.96 11.28
CA VAL A 227 24.44 4.37 11.14
C VAL A 227 23.20 5.28 11.23
N TRP A 228 23.30 6.35 12.02
CA TRP A 228 22.29 7.43 12.09
C TRP A 228 22.87 8.72 11.54
N TYR A 229 22.09 9.37 10.66
CA TYR A 229 22.41 10.68 10.10
C TYR A 229 21.68 11.79 10.87
N LYS A 230 22.27 12.98 10.93
CA LYS A 230 21.68 14.18 11.56
C LYS A 230 20.32 14.57 10.97
N ASN A 231 20.05 14.21 9.71
CA ASN A 231 18.77 14.39 9.04
C ASN A 231 18.62 13.39 7.89
N LEU A 232 17.37 13.12 7.52
CA LEU A 232 17.02 12.16 6.46
C LEU A 232 17.01 12.77 5.03
N TRP A 233 17.47 14.00 4.85
CA TRP A 233 17.49 14.64 3.54
C TRP A 233 18.59 14.05 2.67
N ASN A 234 18.25 13.60 1.44
CA ASN A 234 19.18 12.93 0.50
C ASN A 234 19.90 11.72 1.13
N LEU A 235 19.17 10.91 1.90
CA LEU A 235 19.72 9.73 2.60
C LEU A 235 20.49 8.82 1.66
N GLU A 236 19.92 8.51 0.50
CA GLU A 236 20.52 7.68 -0.55
C GLU A 236 21.92 8.18 -0.97
N LYS A 237 22.05 9.47 -1.33
CA LYS A 237 23.35 10.03 -1.72
C LYS A 237 24.38 10.05 -0.60
N LYS A 238 23.94 10.27 0.64
CA LYS A 238 24.84 10.24 1.81
C LYS A 238 25.39 8.85 2.01
N THR A 239 24.51 7.84 2.01
CA THR A 239 24.86 6.43 2.18
C THR A 239 25.76 5.94 1.03
N GLU A 240 25.39 6.25 -0.21
CA GLU A 240 26.18 5.93 -1.40
C GLU A 240 27.59 6.59 -1.39
N ASN A 241 27.67 7.85 -0.94
CA ASN A 241 28.95 8.56 -0.84
C ASN A 241 29.89 7.91 0.17
N ILE A 242 29.39 7.50 1.35
CA ILE A 242 30.18 6.80 2.36
C ILE A 242 30.65 5.46 1.79
N SER A 243 29.78 4.65 1.19
CA SER A 243 30.11 3.37 0.57
C SER A 243 31.19 3.53 -0.51
N LYS A 244 31.01 4.46 -1.46
CA LYS A 244 31.99 4.72 -2.53
C LYS A 244 33.34 5.22 -1.99
N THR A 245 33.34 6.10 -0.99
CA THR A 245 34.58 6.61 -0.39
C THR A 245 35.33 5.51 0.35
N ALA A 246 34.61 4.58 0.96
CA ALA A 246 35.19 3.40 1.59
C ALA A 246 35.63 2.31 0.58
N GLY A 247 35.38 2.51 -0.73
CA GLY A 247 35.82 1.62 -1.81
C GLY A 247 34.81 0.57 -2.24
N PHE A 248 33.56 0.64 -1.75
CA PHE A 248 32.49 -0.25 -2.19
C PHE A 248 31.88 0.28 -3.49
N THR A 249 31.98 -0.51 -4.56
CA THR A 249 31.49 -0.13 -5.90
C THR A 249 30.35 -1.02 -6.41
N LYS A 250 30.18 -2.20 -5.79
CA LYS A 250 29.17 -3.18 -6.15
C LYS A 250 27.89 -2.92 -5.34
N ALA A 251 26.73 -2.96 -5.98
CA ALA A 251 25.43 -2.92 -5.29
C ALA A 251 25.32 -4.13 -4.34
N GLY A 252 24.72 -3.92 -3.18
CA GLY A 252 24.62 -4.96 -2.14
C GLY A 252 25.86 -5.11 -1.27
N THR A 253 26.85 -4.22 -1.42
CA THR A 253 28.07 -4.23 -0.57
C THR A 253 28.28 -2.89 0.11
N GLY A 254 28.85 -2.91 1.33
CA GLY A 254 29.11 -1.71 2.11
C GLY A 254 27.88 -1.19 2.87
N LEU A 255 27.77 0.12 2.98
CA LEU A 255 26.66 0.76 3.71
C LEU A 255 25.45 0.93 2.79
N GLU A 256 24.30 0.42 3.21
CA GLU A 256 23.03 0.48 2.49
C GLU A 256 21.95 1.17 3.34
N ILE A 257 20.92 1.71 2.67
CA ILE A 257 19.79 2.30 3.39
C ILE A 257 19.01 1.17 4.06
N ASN A 258 18.70 1.35 5.35
CA ASN A 258 17.80 0.44 6.03
C ASN A 258 16.43 0.41 5.31
N PRO A 259 15.90 -0.77 4.95
CA PRO A 259 14.61 -0.91 4.26
C PRO A 259 13.47 -0.11 4.89
N ALA A 260 13.47 0.05 6.22
CA ALA A 260 12.50 0.89 6.94
C ALA A 260 12.51 2.37 6.52
N TYR A 261 13.57 2.85 5.88
CA TYR A 261 13.73 4.23 5.39
C TYR A 261 13.75 4.35 3.87
N ASN A 262 13.80 3.22 3.14
CA ASN A 262 13.77 3.17 1.67
C ASN A 262 12.32 3.15 1.12
N LEU A 263 11.44 3.98 1.67
CA LEU A 263 9.99 3.94 1.45
C LEU A 263 9.54 4.38 0.04
N PHE A 264 10.43 4.85 -0.82
CA PHE A 264 10.08 5.47 -2.10
C PHE A 264 10.66 4.75 -3.34
N GLU A 265 11.61 3.83 -3.20
CA GLU A 265 12.21 3.16 -4.35
C GLU A 265 11.33 2.06 -4.95
N GLU A 266 10.71 1.24 -4.14
CA GLU A 266 9.82 0.17 -4.64
C GLU A 266 8.48 0.68 -5.16
N ASP A 267 8.06 1.89 -4.75
CA ASP A 267 6.74 2.45 -5.04
C ASP A 267 6.81 3.87 -5.65
N SER A 268 7.52 4.05 -6.76
CA SER A 268 7.38 5.27 -7.60
C SER A 268 5.92 5.54 -7.99
N PHE A 269 5.09 4.50 -7.96
CA PHE A 269 3.65 4.53 -8.07
C PHE A 269 2.95 5.25 -6.91
N SER A 270 3.34 5.01 -5.68
CA SER A 270 2.73 5.65 -4.50
C SER A 270 2.91 7.17 -4.52
N PHE A 271 4.07 7.67 -4.90
CA PHE A 271 4.33 9.12 -5.00
C PHE A 271 3.56 9.79 -6.14
N THR A 272 3.55 9.17 -7.33
CA THR A 272 2.78 9.67 -8.48
C THR A 272 1.29 9.70 -8.19
N SER A 273 0.75 8.65 -7.58
CA SER A 273 -0.65 8.58 -7.18
C SER A 273 -1.01 9.63 -6.14
N PHE A 274 -0.12 9.89 -5.18
CA PHE A 274 -0.29 10.95 -4.20
C PHE A 274 -0.36 12.34 -4.87
N ILE A 275 0.53 12.65 -5.80
CA ILE A 275 0.50 13.92 -6.57
C ILE A 275 -0.80 14.05 -7.35
N VAL A 276 -1.23 13.01 -8.05
CA VAL A 276 -2.48 13.00 -8.81
C VAL A 276 -3.67 13.25 -7.88
N MET A 277 -3.69 12.65 -6.70
CA MET A 277 -4.74 12.85 -5.70
C MET A 277 -4.75 14.27 -5.14
N VAL A 278 -3.59 14.85 -4.86
CA VAL A 278 -3.46 16.27 -4.44
C VAL A 278 -3.99 17.21 -5.54
N LEU A 279 -3.60 17.00 -6.80
CA LEU A 279 -4.08 17.79 -7.93
C LEU A 279 -5.60 17.67 -8.10
N PHE A 280 -6.15 16.48 -7.90
CA PHE A 280 -7.58 16.23 -7.91
C PHE A 280 -8.30 17.02 -6.83
N VAL A 281 -7.79 17.04 -5.59
CA VAL A 281 -8.37 17.82 -4.48
C VAL A 281 -8.29 19.33 -4.77
N ILE A 282 -7.17 19.81 -5.34
CA ILE A 282 -7.03 21.20 -5.79
C ILE A 282 -8.13 21.54 -6.82
N LEU A 283 -8.31 20.67 -7.81
CA LEU A 283 -9.32 20.89 -8.87
C LEU A 283 -10.73 20.91 -8.30
N ALA A 284 -11.08 19.97 -7.43
CA ALA A 284 -12.39 19.89 -6.80
C ALA A 284 -12.67 21.14 -5.93
N GLY A 285 -11.73 21.52 -5.09
CA GLY A 285 -11.80 22.73 -4.27
C GLY A 285 -11.86 24.01 -5.11
N TYR A 286 -11.04 24.08 -6.17
CA TYR A 286 -11.07 25.21 -7.12
C TYR A 286 -12.44 25.37 -7.76
N LEU A 287 -13.05 24.33 -8.29
CA LEU A 287 -14.32 24.40 -8.98
C LEU A 287 -15.44 24.95 -8.09
N ILE A 288 -15.48 24.51 -6.84
CA ILE A 288 -16.50 24.96 -5.86
C ILE A 288 -16.30 26.42 -5.48
N ILE A 289 -15.09 26.76 -5.02
CA ILE A 289 -14.77 28.09 -4.50
C ILE A 289 -14.86 29.11 -5.64
N TYR A 290 -14.37 28.74 -6.84
CA TYR A 290 -14.50 29.55 -8.04
C TYR A 290 -15.96 29.89 -8.37
N ASN A 291 -16.84 28.86 -8.35
CA ASN A 291 -18.27 29.05 -8.64
C ASN A 291 -18.91 30.01 -7.63
N ILE A 292 -18.61 29.86 -6.34
CA ILE A 292 -19.15 30.73 -5.29
C ILE A 292 -18.70 32.17 -5.45
N PHE A 293 -17.42 32.43 -5.67
CA PHE A 293 -16.89 33.79 -5.85
C PHE A 293 -17.36 34.43 -7.16
N ASN A 294 -17.42 33.68 -8.26
CA ASN A 294 -17.91 34.18 -9.54
C ASN A 294 -19.40 34.62 -9.45
N ILE A 295 -20.22 33.81 -8.80
CA ILE A 295 -21.62 34.15 -8.55
C ILE A 295 -21.75 35.34 -7.61
N SER A 296 -20.95 35.36 -6.52
CA SER A 296 -20.92 36.46 -5.57
C SER A 296 -20.69 37.80 -6.26
N VAL A 297 -19.67 37.86 -7.09
CA VAL A 297 -19.32 39.09 -7.80
C VAL A 297 -20.38 39.48 -8.78
N LYS A 298 -20.96 38.55 -9.57
CA LYS A 298 -22.05 38.87 -10.52
C LYS A 298 -23.30 39.39 -9.87
N THR A 299 -23.66 38.89 -8.68
CA THR A 299 -24.81 39.37 -7.92
C THR A 299 -24.56 40.79 -7.35
N ASP A 300 -23.35 41.05 -6.90
CA ASP A 300 -22.96 42.32 -6.29
C ASP A 300 -22.41 43.34 -7.32
N ILE A 301 -22.45 43.02 -8.65
CA ILE A 301 -21.80 43.82 -9.70
C ILE A 301 -22.36 45.22 -9.81
N ARG A 302 -23.69 45.39 -9.56
CA ARG A 302 -24.38 46.73 -9.52
C ARG A 302 -23.83 47.56 -8.37
N ALA A 303 -23.69 46.99 -7.18
CA ALA A 303 -23.10 47.67 -6.02
C ALA A 303 -21.65 48.09 -6.27
N TYR A 304 -20.90 47.23 -6.94
CA TYR A 304 -19.52 47.60 -7.37
C TYR A 304 -19.50 48.69 -8.42
N GLY A 305 -20.44 48.71 -9.37
CA GLY A 305 -20.60 49.76 -10.35
C GLY A 305 -20.92 51.12 -9.71
N LEU A 306 -21.85 51.15 -8.73
CA LEU A 306 -22.19 52.32 -7.96
C LEU A 306 -20.99 52.84 -7.16
N LEU A 307 -20.22 51.99 -6.55
CA LEU A 307 -18.98 52.37 -5.85
C LEU A 307 -17.94 52.99 -6.79
N LYS A 308 -17.85 52.49 -8.05
CA LYS A 308 -17.00 53.13 -9.06
C LYS A 308 -17.47 54.55 -9.45
N ASN A 309 -18.78 54.77 -9.54
CA ASN A 309 -19.37 56.11 -9.80
C ASN A 309 -19.02 57.09 -8.66
N VAL A 310 -18.89 56.61 -7.42
CA VAL A 310 -18.47 57.43 -6.26
C VAL A 310 -16.95 57.57 -6.17
N GLY A 311 -16.18 57.05 -7.16
CA GLY A 311 -14.76 57.23 -7.28
C GLY A 311 -13.89 56.08 -6.77
N THR A 312 -14.48 54.89 -6.46
CA THR A 312 -13.68 53.71 -6.05
C THR A 312 -12.94 53.12 -7.24
N THR A 313 -11.61 52.91 -7.11
CA THR A 313 -10.80 52.33 -8.19
C THR A 313 -11.00 50.81 -8.31
N GLY A 314 -10.77 50.25 -9.51
CA GLY A 314 -10.84 48.78 -9.72
C GLY A 314 -9.88 47.99 -8.81
N LYS A 315 -8.71 48.55 -8.49
CA LYS A 315 -7.73 47.97 -7.55
C LYS A 315 -8.28 47.89 -6.12
N GLN A 316 -9.03 48.91 -5.68
CA GLN A 316 -9.68 48.91 -4.35
C GLN A 316 -10.79 47.91 -4.27
N LEU A 317 -11.61 47.74 -5.30
CA LEU A 317 -12.68 46.75 -5.37
C LEU A 317 -12.10 45.32 -5.37
N LYS A 318 -11.01 45.10 -6.12
CA LYS A 318 -10.29 43.81 -6.07
C LYS A 318 -9.78 43.50 -4.65
N LYS A 319 -9.31 44.53 -3.92
CA LYS A 319 -8.87 44.38 -2.53
C LYS A 319 -10.03 44.00 -1.59
N ILE A 320 -11.24 44.52 -1.84
CA ILE A 320 -12.46 44.12 -1.08
C ILE A 320 -12.77 42.64 -1.26
N VAL A 321 -12.80 42.15 -2.51
CA VAL A 321 -13.06 40.72 -2.81
C VAL A 321 -11.99 39.83 -2.17
N ARG A 322 -10.73 40.20 -2.25
CA ARG A 322 -9.64 39.45 -1.58
C ARG A 322 -9.79 39.44 -0.04
N MET A 323 -10.13 40.59 0.56
CA MET A 323 -10.35 40.66 2.00
C MET A 323 -11.53 39.80 2.46
N GLN A 324 -12.58 39.68 1.61
CA GLN A 324 -13.68 38.75 1.87
C GLN A 324 -13.16 37.31 1.86
N ALA A 325 -12.43 36.91 0.80
CA ALA A 325 -11.86 35.58 0.69
C ALA A 325 -10.98 35.22 1.91
N TRP A 326 -10.04 36.11 2.30
CA TRP A 326 -9.20 35.92 3.47
C TRP A 326 -9.96 35.74 4.78
N ARG A 327 -11.02 36.57 5.01
CA ARG A 327 -11.84 36.44 6.22
C ARG A 327 -12.63 35.15 6.27
N LEU A 328 -13.13 34.69 5.13
CA LEU A 328 -13.84 33.43 5.04
C LEU A 328 -12.90 32.26 5.24
N SER A 329 -11.65 32.34 4.72
CA SER A 329 -10.60 31.37 4.93
C SER A 329 -10.16 31.29 6.40
N ALA A 330 -10.06 32.43 7.08
CA ALA A 330 -9.72 32.47 8.50
C ALA A 330 -10.72 31.74 9.42
N ILE A 331 -11.96 31.54 8.94
CA ILE A 331 -12.97 30.75 9.66
C ILE A 331 -12.98 29.30 9.15
N GLY A 332 -12.97 29.11 7.82
CA GLY A 332 -13.14 27.80 7.19
C GLY A 332 -11.92 26.90 7.42
N ILE A 333 -10.68 27.42 7.32
CA ILE A 333 -9.47 26.63 7.44
C ILE A 333 -9.31 25.98 8.82
N PRO A 334 -9.40 26.70 9.96
CA PRO A 334 -9.24 26.06 11.26
C PRO A 334 -10.23 24.94 11.54
N ILE A 335 -11.50 25.14 11.13
CA ILE A 335 -12.54 24.11 11.28
C ILE A 335 -12.22 22.92 10.38
N GLY A 336 -11.78 23.16 9.14
CA GLY A 336 -11.38 22.12 8.20
C GLY A 336 -10.17 21.33 8.67
N LEU A 337 -9.17 21.97 9.26
CA LEU A 337 -8.00 21.32 9.85
C LEU A 337 -8.40 20.39 11.00
N LEU A 338 -9.24 20.87 11.92
CA LEU A 338 -9.71 20.07 13.05
C LEU A 338 -10.51 18.84 12.57
N CYS A 339 -11.50 19.05 11.72
CA CYS A 339 -12.32 17.96 11.17
C CYS A 339 -11.49 17.00 10.32
N GLY A 340 -10.53 17.51 9.55
CA GLY A 340 -9.62 16.72 8.72
C GLY A 340 -8.65 15.87 9.54
N TYR A 341 -8.15 16.41 10.66
CA TYR A 341 -7.32 15.66 11.58
C TYR A 341 -8.11 14.53 12.27
N LEU A 342 -9.31 14.83 12.75
CA LEU A 342 -10.20 13.81 13.32
C LEU A 342 -10.54 12.71 12.30
N ALA A 343 -10.79 13.08 11.05
CA ALA A 343 -11.01 12.10 9.97
C ALA A 343 -9.75 11.24 9.74
N GLY A 344 -8.56 11.84 9.72
CA GLY A 344 -7.29 11.14 9.61
C GLY A 344 -7.06 10.16 10.77
N LEU A 345 -7.37 10.56 12.00
CA LEU A 345 -7.33 9.68 13.19
C LEU A 345 -8.23 8.44 13.03
N CYS A 346 -9.45 8.64 12.54
CA CYS A 346 -10.40 7.53 12.30
C CYS A 346 -9.92 6.60 11.17
N MET A 347 -9.18 7.13 10.19
CA MET A 347 -8.71 6.36 9.02
C MET A 347 -7.40 5.61 9.29
N ALA A 348 -6.55 6.12 10.19
CA ALA A 348 -5.20 5.59 10.42
C ALA A 348 -5.15 4.07 10.71
N PRO A 349 -6.00 3.48 11.57
CA PRO A 349 -5.94 2.04 11.86
C PRO A 349 -6.21 1.16 10.62
N SER A 350 -7.01 1.65 9.68
CA SER A 350 -7.27 0.90 8.45
C SER A 350 -6.19 1.07 7.38
N LEU A 351 -5.40 2.14 7.46
CA LEU A 351 -4.31 2.39 6.52
C LEU A 351 -3.09 1.52 6.81
N THR A 352 -2.97 0.99 8.03
CA THR A 352 -1.88 0.11 8.46
C THR A 352 -2.11 -1.35 8.12
N ALA A 353 -3.29 -1.71 7.63
CA ALA A 353 -3.67 -3.08 7.32
C ALA A 353 -2.84 -3.74 6.18
N ASP A 354 -2.01 -2.99 5.45
CA ASP A 354 -1.12 -3.54 4.41
C ASP A 354 -0.04 -4.45 4.96
N ALA A 355 0.49 -4.11 6.13
CA ALA A 355 1.52 -4.91 6.78
C ALA A 355 1.03 -6.28 7.27
N GLU A 356 -0.29 -6.51 7.27
CA GLU A 356 -0.89 -7.74 7.76
C GLU A 356 -1.16 -8.80 6.67
N ILE A 357 -0.79 -8.57 5.40
CA ILE A 357 -1.05 -9.54 4.32
C ILE A 357 -0.14 -10.78 4.46
N SER A 358 1.08 -10.61 4.95
CA SER A 358 1.91 -11.74 5.34
C SER A 358 1.44 -12.28 6.69
N ALA A 359 1.25 -13.58 6.79
CA ALA A 359 0.72 -14.23 8.00
C ALA A 359 1.54 -13.95 9.29
N GLN A 360 2.81 -13.60 9.13
CA GLN A 360 3.73 -13.20 10.19
C GLN A 360 3.68 -11.70 10.52
N ALA A 361 3.46 -10.84 9.51
CA ALA A 361 3.45 -9.39 9.68
C ALA A 361 2.23 -8.87 10.48
N GLY A 362 1.15 -9.64 10.56
CA GLY A 362 -0.03 -9.25 11.35
C GLY A 362 0.23 -9.09 12.85
N LYS A 363 1.25 -9.76 13.38
CA LYS A 363 1.66 -9.67 14.79
C LYS A 363 2.59 -8.47 15.07
N THR A 364 3.24 -7.93 14.05
CA THR A 364 4.21 -6.83 14.16
C THR A 364 3.65 -5.47 13.76
N ALA A 365 2.47 -5.40 13.13
CA ALA A 365 1.87 -4.17 12.62
C ALA A 365 1.70 -3.10 13.70
N GLN A 366 2.21 -1.90 13.44
CA GLN A 366 2.12 -0.75 14.34
C GLN A 366 1.35 0.41 13.69
N THR A 367 0.39 0.98 14.44
CA THR A 367 -0.36 2.16 13.99
C THR A 367 0.23 3.41 14.62
N VAL A 368 0.82 4.27 13.79
CA VAL A 368 1.37 5.56 14.19
C VAL A 368 0.57 6.69 13.53
N VAL A 369 -0.03 7.57 14.32
CA VAL A 369 -0.75 8.73 13.80
C VAL A 369 0.10 9.98 13.90
N SER A 370 0.33 10.64 12.76
CA SER A 370 1.14 11.84 12.72
C SER A 370 0.36 13.10 13.08
N ALA A 371 0.88 13.85 14.06
CA ALA A 371 0.45 15.20 14.39
C ALA A 371 1.51 16.26 14.03
N ASN A 372 2.38 15.98 13.05
CA ASN A 372 3.47 16.88 12.67
C ASN A 372 2.92 18.23 12.20
N PRO A 373 3.38 19.37 12.78
CA PRO A 373 2.93 20.72 12.40
C PRO A 373 3.11 21.08 10.94
N LEU A 374 4.08 20.47 10.24
CA LEU A 374 4.32 20.68 8.81
C LEU A 374 3.15 20.20 7.95
N ILE A 375 2.44 19.16 8.37
CA ILE A 375 1.24 18.67 7.70
C ILE A 375 0.16 19.75 7.68
N PHE A 376 -0.08 20.36 8.83
CA PHE A 376 -1.09 21.43 8.95
C PHE A 376 -0.67 22.67 8.17
N LEU A 377 0.61 23.03 8.19
CA LEU A 377 1.15 24.14 7.40
C LEU A 377 0.95 23.91 5.89
N ALA A 378 1.29 22.72 5.40
CA ALA A 378 1.09 22.36 3.99
C ALA A 378 -0.40 22.42 3.59
N ALA A 379 -1.31 21.88 4.42
CA ALA A 379 -2.74 21.93 4.20
C ALA A 379 -3.28 23.38 4.19
N ILE A 380 -2.80 24.25 5.07
CA ILE A 380 -3.11 25.68 5.09
C ILE A 380 -2.66 26.33 3.79
N LEU A 381 -1.40 26.15 3.40
CA LEU A 381 -0.82 26.77 2.20
C LEU A 381 -1.56 26.35 0.92
N LEU A 382 -1.85 25.05 0.74
CA LEU A 382 -2.58 24.57 -0.42
C LEU A 382 -4.04 25.03 -0.44
N THR A 383 -4.69 25.09 0.72
CA THR A 383 -6.06 25.63 0.82
C THR A 383 -6.06 27.11 0.44
N LEU A 384 -5.13 27.90 0.97
CA LEU A 384 -5.00 29.33 0.62
C LEU A 384 -4.66 29.53 -0.85
N LEU A 385 -3.79 28.71 -1.42
CA LEU A 385 -3.50 28.70 -2.86
C LEU A 385 -4.76 28.42 -3.68
N THR A 386 -5.53 27.41 -3.31
CA THR A 386 -6.80 27.08 -3.98
C THR A 386 -7.80 28.23 -3.91
N VAL A 387 -7.97 28.87 -2.75
CA VAL A 387 -8.84 30.05 -2.56
C VAL A 387 -8.33 31.22 -3.40
N TYR A 388 -7.03 31.45 -3.42
CA TYR A 388 -6.41 32.53 -4.21
C TYR A 388 -6.66 32.34 -5.71
N LEU A 389 -6.34 31.15 -6.24
CA LEU A 389 -6.58 30.82 -7.67
C LEU A 389 -8.07 30.94 -8.04
N SER A 390 -8.96 30.46 -7.20
CA SER A 390 -10.42 30.50 -7.41
C SER A 390 -10.97 31.92 -7.41
N SER A 391 -10.41 32.82 -6.61
CA SER A 391 -10.85 34.22 -6.52
C SER A 391 -10.30 35.11 -7.65
N LEU A 392 -9.27 34.69 -8.41
CA LEU A 392 -8.59 35.52 -9.42
C LEU A 392 -9.53 36.01 -10.51
N GLN A 393 -10.39 35.14 -11.05
CA GLN A 393 -11.31 35.56 -12.13
C GLN A 393 -12.39 36.51 -11.60
N ALA A 394 -12.91 36.27 -10.40
CA ALA A 394 -13.85 37.16 -9.73
C ALA A 394 -13.21 38.55 -9.51
N CYS A 395 -11.98 38.61 -9.07
CA CYS A 395 -11.18 39.82 -8.92
C CYS A 395 -10.99 40.58 -10.25
N LYS A 396 -10.63 39.83 -11.32
CA LYS A 396 -10.46 40.42 -12.67
C LYS A 396 -11.78 41.00 -13.21
N MET A 397 -12.91 40.35 -12.95
CA MET A 397 -14.23 40.80 -13.37
C MET A 397 -14.57 42.14 -12.72
N VAL A 398 -14.41 42.26 -11.40
CA VAL A 398 -14.68 43.50 -10.65
C VAL A 398 -13.74 44.64 -11.07
N GLU A 399 -12.52 44.33 -11.36
CA GLU A 399 -11.51 45.32 -11.78
C GLU A 399 -11.88 45.92 -13.14
N ARG A 400 -12.37 45.11 -14.11
CA ARG A 400 -12.60 45.52 -15.50
C ARG A 400 -13.97 46.13 -15.75
N VAL A 401 -15.00 45.78 -15.02
CA VAL A 401 -16.38 46.27 -15.22
C VAL A 401 -16.44 47.77 -15.13
N SER A 402 -16.99 48.43 -16.20
CA SER A 402 -17.27 49.86 -16.19
C SER A 402 -18.59 50.13 -15.44
N PRO A 403 -18.85 51.38 -14.94
CA PRO A 403 -20.10 51.73 -14.28
C PRO A 403 -21.34 51.50 -15.18
N VAL A 404 -21.22 51.84 -16.45
CA VAL A 404 -22.30 51.68 -17.45
C VAL A 404 -22.52 50.19 -17.75
N GLU A 405 -21.46 49.43 -17.86
CA GLU A 405 -21.53 47.99 -18.09
C GLU A 405 -22.11 47.23 -16.87
N ALA A 406 -21.77 47.69 -15.64
CA ALA A 406 -22.36 47.16 -14.40
C ALA A 406 -23.88 47.32 -14.34
N LEU A 407 -24.41 48.46 -14.84
CA LEU A 407 -25.86 48.69 -14.95
C LEU A 407 -26.47 47.81 -16.03
N ARG A 408 -25.83 47.70 -17.22
CA ARG A 408 -26.30 46.83 -18.32
C ARG A 408 -26.25 45.35 -17.97
N LEU A 409 -25.23 44.89 -17.31
CA LEU A 409 -25.11 43.52 -16.86
C LEU A 409 -26.16 43.18 -15.77
N ALA A 410 -26.60 44.14 -14.98
CA ALA A 410 -27.72 44.02 -14.06
C ALA A 410 -29.10 43.87 -14.76
N GLU A 411 -29.26 44.41 -15.99
CA GLU A 411 -30.49 44.31 -16.80
C GLU A 411 -30.59 43.04 -17.64
N GLY A 412 -29.55 42.17 -17.63
CA GLY A 412 -29.53 40.90 -18.37
C GLY A 412 -28.73 41.00 -19.68
N GLU A 413 -27.77 40.14 -19.91
CA GLU A 413 -27.03 40.02 -21.18
C GLU A 413 -28.02 39.70 -22.32
N GLN A 414 -28.30 40.67 -23.19
CA GLN A 414 -28.95 40.42 -24.49
C GLN A 414 -27.91 39.75 -25.42
N SER A 415 -27.94 38.44 -25.47
CA SER A 415 -27.18 37.69 -26.49
C SER A 415 -27.81 37.93 -27.85
N HIS A 416 -27.17 38.66 -28.75
CA HIS A 416 -27.56 38.82 -30.15
C HIS A 416 -27.33 37.56 -30.97
N ARG A 417 -27.89 36.42 -30.54
CA ARG A 417 -27.97 35.22 -31.39
C ARG A 417 -29.26 35.30 -32.22
N LYS A 418 -29.13 35.24 -33.54
CA LYS A 418 -30.24 35.15 -34.50
C LYS A 418 -31.18 34.01 -34.09
N ILE A 419 -32.39 34.37 -33.76
CA ILE A 419 -33.48 33.45 -33.40
C ILE A 419 -33.86 32.70 -34.68
N LYS A 420 -33.70 31.37 -34.73
CA LYS A 420 -34.29 30.52 -35.78
C LYS A 420 -35.82 30.58 -35.61
N LYS A 421 -36.52 31.06 -36.67
CA LYS A 421 -37.93 31.18 -36.76
C LYS A 421 -38.63 29.80 -36.92
N ASN A 422 -38.72 28.95 -35.98
CA ASN A 422 -39.67 27.80 -35.96
C ASN A 422 -39.31 26.83 -34.83
N THR A 423 -39.61 27.19 -33.59
CA THR A 423 -39.62 26.21 -32.50
C THR A 423 -40.90 26.41 -31.71
N SER A 424 -41.72 25.37 -31.58
CA SER A 424 -42.84 25.34 -30.66
C SER A 424 -42.39 25.75 -29.27
N VAL A 425 -43.03 26.73 -28.68
CA VAL A 425 -42.67 27.27 -27.35
C VAL A 425 -43.15 26.28 -26.29
N THR A 426 -42.41 25.20 -26.13
CA THR A 426 -42.62 24.22 -25.04
C THR A 426 -41.71 24.52 -23.86
N TRP A 427 -42.18 24.21 -22.64
CA TRP A 427 -41.39 24.36 -21.42
C TRP A 427 -40.03 23.58 -21.49
N TRP A 428 -40.00 22.44 -22.21
CA TRP A 428 -38.80 21.67 -22.47
C TRP A 428 -37.83 22.37 -23.42
N GLY A 429 -38.34 22.87 -24.57
CA GLY A 429 -37.54 23.63 -25.53
C GLY A 429 -36.91 24.88 -24.88
N MET A 430 -37.64 25.55 -24.01
CA MET A 430 -37.11 26.68 -23.22
C MET A 430 -36.01 26.25 -22.25
N ALA A 431 -36.15 25.11 -21.56
CA ALA A 431 -35.11 24.56 -20.68
C ALA A 431 -33.82 24.29 -21.44
N VAL A 432 -33.88 23.61 -22.60
CA VAL A 432 -32.72 23.34 -23.45
C VAL A 432 -32.03 24.62 -23.90
N GLN A 433 -32.79 25.61 -24.40
CA GLN A 433 -32.27 26.90 -24.83
C GLN A 433 -31.58 27.66 -23.68
N ASN A 434 -32.12 27.59 -22.46
CA ASN A 434 -31.55 28.22 -21.28
C ASN A 434 -30.24 27.61 -20.88
N VAL A 435 -30.11 26.27 -20.92
CA VAL A 435 -28.86 25.58 -20.66
C VAL A 435 -27.78 25.91 -21.71
N LEU A 436 -28.17 25.90 -23.00
CA LEU A 436 -27.30 26.26 -24.12
C LEU A 436 -26.83 27.71 -24.09
N ARG A 437 -27.73 28.65 -23.70
CA ARG A 437 -27.40 30.07 -23.52
C ARG A 437 -26.31 30.27 -22.46
N ASN A 438 -26.29 29.47 -21.44
CA ASN A 438 -25.33 29.54 -20.34
C ASN A 438 -24.39 28.34 -20.28
N TRP A 439 -24.01 27.73 -21.43
CA TRP A 439 -23.32 26.46 -21.51
C TRP A 439 -22.02 26.40 -20.69
N LYS A 440 -21.20 27.50 -20.64
CA LYS A 440 -19.98 27.57 -19.85
C LYS A 440 -20.21 27.39 -18.35
N LYS A 441 -21.30 27.96 -17.82
CA LYS A 441 -21.70 27.78 -16.40
C LYS A 441 -22.25 26.38 -16.17
N GLY A 442 -23.09 25.89 -17.11
CA GLY A 442 -23.61 24.54 -17.07
C GLY A 442 -22.54 23.48 -17.09
N LEU A 443 -21.48 23.66 -17.92
CA LEU A 443 -20.35 22.74 -18.01
C LEU A 443 -19.61 22.58 -16.67
N ILE A 444 -19.38 23.68 -15.93
CA ILE A 444 -18.73 23.62 -14.61
C ILE A 444 -19.54 22.77 -13.63
N VAL A 445 -20.88 22.92 -13.65
CA VAL A 445 -21.78 22.13 -12.79
C VAL A 445 -21.76 20.66 -13.21
N MET A 446 -21.88 20.41 -14.52
CA MET A 446 -21.81 19.05 -15.07
C MET A 446 -20.49 18.36 -14.72
N LEU A 447 -19.34 19.05 -14.88
CA LEU A 447 -18.04 18.55 -14.49
C LEU A 447 -17.93 18.25 -13.00
N SER A 448 -18.45 19.12 -12.14
CA SER A 448 -18.41 18.90 -10.69
C SER A 448 -19.23 17.67 -10.25
N ILE A 449 -20.40 17.44 -10.85
CA ILE A 449 -21.22 16.25 -10.58
C ILE A 449 -20.55 15.02 -11.21
N ALA A 450 -20.09 15.12 -12.47
CA ALA A 450 -19.42 14.04 -13.17
C ALA A 450 -18.18 13.54 -12.39
N LEU A 451 -17.38 14.46 -11.86
CA LEU A 451 -16.21 14.13 -11.07
C LEU A 451 -16.56 13.28 -9.84
N SER A 452 -17.64 13.63 -9.12
CA SER A 452 -18.13 12.82 -8.00
C SER A 452 -18.56 11.42 -8.45
N MET A 453 -19.25 11.31 -9.61
CA MET A 453 -19.66 10.01 -10.17
C MET A 453 -18.47 9.16 -10.59
N VAL A 454 -17.46 9.76 -11.23
CA VAL A 454 -16.22 9.08 -11.65
C VAL A 454 -15.48 8.49 -10.45
N VAL A 455 -15.31 9.27 -9.37
CA VAL A 455 -14.60 8.80 -8.17
C VAL A 455 -15.32 7.62 -7.53
N VAL A 456 -16.66 7.70 -7.38
CA VAL A 456 -17.43 6.56 -6.87
C VAL A 456 -17.20 5.33 -7.73
N ASN A 457 -17.25 5.50 -9.04
CA ASN A 457 -17.08 4.40 -9.97
C ASN A 457 -15.66 3.79 -9.91
N CYS A 458 -14.62 4.65 -9.87
CA CYS A 458 -13.22 4.19 -9.76
C CYS A 458 -13.00 3.40 -8.47
N ILE A 459 -13.55 3.85 -7.33
CA ILE A 459 -13.40 3.15 -6.05
C ILE A 459 -14.06 1.78 -6.10
N VAL A 460 -15.28 1.69 -6.66
CA VAL A 460 -15.97 0.41 -6.78
C VAL A 460 -15.23 -0.53 -7.74
N MET A 461 -14.72 -0.02 -8.87
CA MET A 461 -13.92 -0.79 -9.82
C MET A 461 -12.62 -1.30 -9.17
N LEU A 462 -11.96 -0.45 -8.39
CA LEU A 462 -10.73 -0.81 -7.67
C LEU A 462 -11.00 -1.92 -6.66
N VAL A 463 -12.04 -1.78 -5.86
CA VAL A 463 -12.37 -2.79 -4.84
C VAL A 463 -12.86 -4.10 -5.43
N GLN A 464 -13.67 -4.04 -6.49
CA GLN A 464 -14.14 -5.24 -7.20
C GLN A 464 -13.05 -5.91 -8.04
N GLY A 465 -11.97 -5.18 -8.35
CA GLY A 465 -10.83 -5.71 -9.08
C GLY A 465 -9.94 -6.62 -8.23
N TYR A 466 -9.97 -6.52 -6.91
CA TYR A 466 -9.22 -7.41 -6.02
C TYR A 466 -9.92 -8.75 -5.88
N ASP A 467 -9.30 -9.80 -6.43
CA ASP A 467 -9.80 -11.17 -6.41
C ASP A 467 -9.08 -11.99 -5.33
N PHE A 468 -9.85 -12.43 -4.32
CA PHE A 468 -9.33 -13.26 -3.24
C PHE A 468 -8.91 -14.65 -3.72
N ASP A 469 -9.63 -15.25 -4.67
CA ASP A 469 -9.33 -16.59 -5.12
C ASP A 469 -8.01 -16.64 -5.92
N SER A 470 -7.74 -15.61 -6.73
CA SER A 470 -6.45 -15.44 -7.40
C SER A 470 -5.32 -15.19 -6.39
N PHE A 471 -5.56 -14.39 -5.35
CA PHE A 471 -4.61 -14.16 -4.27
C PHE A 471 -4.32 -15.45 -3.49
N ARG A 472 -5.37 -16.17 -3.08
CA ARG A 472 -5.27 -17.43 -2.35
C ARG A 472 -4.41 -18.47 -3.09
N LYS A 473 -4.69 -18.70 -4.37
CA LYS A 473 -4.02 -19.74 -5.18
C LYS A 473 -2.49 -19.65 -5.17
N VAL A 474 -1.95 -18.43 -5.08
CA VAL A 474 -0.50 -18.24 -5.03
C VAL A 474 0.06 -18.56 -3.64
N PHE A 475 -0.61 -18.12 -2.58
CA PHE A 475 -0.06 -18.21 -1.22
C PHE A 475 -0.57 -19.41 -0.41
N LEU A 476 -1.62 -20.10 -0.86
CA LEU A 476 -2.22 -21.20 -0.13
C LEU A 476 -2.97 -22.15 -1.07
N ALA A 477 -2.40 -23.31 -1.32
CA ALA A 477 -2.96 -24.31 -2.22
C ALA A 477 -4.18 -25.06 -1.63
N SER A 478 -4.26 -25.17 -0.29
CA SER A 478 -5.31 -25.84 0.48
C SER A 478 -5.99 -24.89 1.45
N ASP A 479 -6.98 -25.36 2.24
CA ASP A 479 -7.62 -24.52 3.27
C ASP A 479 -6.72 -24.26 4.47
N PHE A 480 -5.85 -25.20 4.80
CA PHE A 480 -4.81 -25.08 5.82
C PHE A 480 -3.50 -25.67 5.30
N GLN A 481 -2.41 -24.98 5.60
CA GLN A 481 -1.07 -25.47 5.36
C GLN A 481 -0.26 -25.35 6.65
N LEU A 482 0.43 -26.43 7.00
CA LEU A 482 1.32 -26.48 8.15
C LEU A 482 2.75 -26.69 7.66
N ASP A 483 3.67 -25.95 8.26
CA ASP A 483 5.11 -26.14 8.08
C ASP A 483 5.86 -25.94 9.39
N GLN A 484 7.14 -26.24 9.40
CA GLN A 484 8.00 -25.91 10.53
C GLN A 484 8.53 -24.50 10.38
N MET A 485 8.47 -23.71 11.45
CA MET A 485 9.24 -22.47 11.55
C MET A 485 10.74 -22.77 11.49
N THR A 486 11.35 -22.57 10.34
CA THR A 486 12.81 -22.66 10.22
C THR A 486 13.42 -21.31 10.58
N GLY A 487 14.02 -21.22 11.76
CA GLY A 487 14.69 -20.01 12.26
C GLY A 487 16.05 -19.74 11.62
N SER A 488 16.55 -20.60 10.75
CA SER A 488 17.87 -20.46 10.12
C SER A 488 17.81 -20.86 8.66
N LEU A 489 18.37 -20.00 7.80
CA LEU A 489 18.58 -20.26 6.36
C LEU A 489 19.50 -21.48 6.11
N SER A 490 20.29 -21.88 7.11
CA SER A 490 21.19 -23.02 7.04
C SER A 490 20.56 -24.36 7.43
N ASN A 491 19.34 -24.35 7.99
CA ASN A 491 18.66 -25.58 8.40
C ASN A 491 17.79 -26.11 7.25
N THR A 492 18.39 -26.88 6.34
CA THR A 492 17.72 -27.54 5.22
C THR A 492 16.96 -28.83 5.63
N ASN A 493 16.97 -29.19 6.90
CA ASN A 493 16.20 -30.33 7.41
C ASN A 493 14.75 -29.91 7.72
N PHE A 494 13.91 -29.94 6.70
CA PHE A 494 12.46 -29.69 6.81
C PHE A 494 11.74 -30.91 7.40
N ASN A 495 11.95 -31.22 8.66
CA ASN A 495 11.39 -32.38 9.32
C ASN A 495 10.23 -32.05 10.28
N GLY A 496 9.52 -30.96 10.03
CA GLY A 496 8.54 -30.41 10.97
C GLY A 496 7.27 -31.23 11.14
N ILE A 497 6.79 -31.86 10.08
CA ILE A 497 5.58 -32.67 10.14
C ILE A 497 5.98 -34.12 10.42
N THR A 498 6.19 -34.43 11.69
CA THR A 498 6.60 -35.78 12.14
C THR A 498 5.51 -36.81 11.93
N PRO A 499 5.82 -38.13 11.97
CA PRO A 499 4.82 -39.20 11.90
C PRO A 499 3.71 -39.06 12.94
N GLU A 500 4.01 -38.59 14.15
CA GLU A 500 3.04 -38.34 15.22
C GLU A 500 2.06 -37.24 14.85
N ILE A 501 2.57 -36.12 14.30
CA ILE A 501 1.73 -35.00 13.82
C ILE A 501 0.85 -35.48 12.65
N LYS A 502 1.41 -36.25 11.71
CA LYS A 502 0.64 -36.85 10.60
C LYS A 502 -0.53 -37.71 11.14
N GLU A 503 -0.28 -38.54 12.16
CA GLU A 503 -1.32 -39.37 12.76
C GLU A 503 -2.44 -38.50 13.39
N ILE A 504 -2.07 -37.39 14.06
CA ILE A 504 -3.04 -36.43 14.62
C ILE A 504 -3.86 -35.76 13.50
N LEU A 505 -3.21 -35.27 12.45
CA LEU A 505 -3.89 -34.59 11.34
C LEU A 505 -4.83 -35.51 10.57
N ASN A 506 -4.43 -36.77 10.33
CA ASN A 506 -5.25 -37.77 9.66
C ASN A 506 -6.49 -38.22 10.50
N LYS A 507 -6.50 -37.95 11.80
CA LYS A 507 -7.65 -38.21 12.68
C LYS A 507 -8.62 -37.01 12.75
N CYS A 508 -8.36 -35.89 12.07
CA CYS A 508 -9.28 -34.77 12.07
C CYS A 508 -10.58 -35.12 11.35
N PRO A 509 -11.73 -35.17 12.06
CA PRO A 509 -12.97 -35.70 11.48
C PRO A 509 -13.62 -34.73 10.48
N GLU A 510 -13.28 -33.44 10.57
CA GLU A 510 -13.80 -32.38 9.72
C GLU A 510 -12.92 -32.12 8.46
N SER A 511 -11.78 -32.80 8.34
CA SER A 511 -10.94 -32.78 7.12
C SER A 511 -11.62 -33.57 6.00
N GLU A 512 -11.60 -33.04 4.79
CA GLU A 512 -12.03 -33.74 3.57
C GLU A 512 -10.86 -34.50 2.95
N LYS A 513 -9.73 -33.82 2.80
CA LYS A 513 -8.47 -34.37 2.28
C LYS A 513 -7.30 -33.83 3.08
N THR A 514 -6.31 -34.69 3.31
CA THR A 514 -5.04 -34.29 3.90
C THR A 514 -3.89 -34.76 2.99
N GLY A 515 -3.01 -33.88 2.62
CA GLY A 515 -1.87 -34.17 1.75
C GLY A 515 -0.57 -33.81 2.44
N TYR A 516 0.52 -34.44 1.99
CA TYR A 516 1.86 -34.23 2.54
C TYR A 516 2.86 -34.03 1.41
N VAL A 517 3.84 -33.15 1.65
CA VAL A 517 5.00 -32.93 0.79
C VAL A 517 6.25 -33.20 1.60
N TYR A 518 7.08 -34.07 1.11
CA TYR A 518 8.40 -34.40 1.66
C TYR A 518 9.46 -33.75 0.80
N TYR A 519 10.61 -33.45 1.39
CA TYR A 519 11.73 -32.81 0.70
C TYR A 519 13.08 -33.43 1.11
N SER A 520 13.92 -33.67 0.11
CA SER A 520 15.36 -33.84 0.25
C SER A 520 16.10 -33.19 -0.92
N GLU A 521 17.31 -32.73 -0.65
CA GLU A 521 18.22 -32.27 -1.69
C GLU A 521 19.11 -33.43 -2.14
N GLU A 522 19.04 -33.74 -3.41
CA GLU A 522 19.82 -34.82 -4.04
C GLU A 522 20.63 -34.23 -5.20
N ARG A 523 21.48 -35.06 -5.80
CA ARG A 523 22.26 -34.66 -6.97
C ARG A 523 21.98 -35.57 -8.16
N HIS A 524 21.89 -34.99 -9.33
CA HIS A 524 21.67 -35.71 -10.58
C HIS A 524 22.79 -35.41 -11.57
N LYS A 525 23.34 -36.49 -12.17
CA LYS A 525 24.37 -36.37 -13.22
C LYS A 525 23.71 -35.90 -14.51
N MET A 526 24.17 -34.75 -15.02
CA MET A 526 23.59 -34.19 -16.24
C MET A 526 23.94 -35.01 -17.47
N GLU A 527 22.92 -35.43 -18.18
CA GLU A 527 23.07 -36.00 -19.53
C GLU A 527 23.31 -34.88 -20.55
N PRO A 528 23.90 -35.18 -21.73
CA PRO A 528 24.26 -34.15 -22.71
C PRO A 528 23.06 -33.28 -23.17
N ALA A 529 21.86 -33.83 -23.19
CA ALA A 529 20.66 -33.10 -23.56
C ALA A 529 20.28 -32.07 -22.49
N LEU A 530 20.31 -32.48 -21.21
CA LEU A 530 20.03 -31.63 -20.07
C LEU A 530 21.10 -30.52 -19.92
N LEU A 531 22.39 -30.86 -20.05
CA LEU A 531 23.47 -29.88 -20.02
C LEU A 531 23.25 -28.79 -21.08
N LYS A 532 22.90 -29.18 -22.32
CA LYS A 532 22.61 -28.22 -23.38
C LYS A 532 21.41 -27.33 -23.09
N THR A 533 20.39 -27.87 -22.45
CA THR A 533 19.23 -27.07 -22.01
C THR A 533 19.66 -26.01 -20.99
N TRP A 534 20.45 -26.40 -20.00
CA TRP A 534 20.97 -25.47 -18.99
C TRP A 534 21.94 -24.45 -19.58
N GLU A 535 22.82 -24.84 -20.52
CA GLU A 535 23.69 -23.89 -21.24
C GLU A 535 22.87 -22.80 -21.95
N THR A 536 21.78 -23.21 -22.62
CA THR A 536 20.88 -22.27 -23.32
C THR A 536 20.19 -21.32 -22.33
N LEU A 537 19.76 -21.83 -21.19
CA LEU A 537 19.13 -21.02 -20.12
C LEU A 537 20.13 -20.06 -19.49
N ALA A 538 21.34 -20.54 -19.20
CA ALA A 538 22.42 -19.73 -18.66
C ALA A 538 22.81 -18.57 -19.58
N GLU A 539 22.96 -18.84 -20.90
CA GLU A 539 23.25 -17.78 -21.87
C GLU A 539 22.15 -16.71 -21.92
N LYS A 540 20.89 -17.13 -21.82
CA LYS A 540 19.74 -16.22 -21.85
C LYS A 540 19.63 -15.36 -20.58
N ASN A 541 19.98 -15.92 -19.43
CA ASN A 541 19.79 -15.31 -18.11
C ASN A 541 21.06 -14.72 -17.51
N LYS A 542 22.23 -14.92 -18.12
CA LYS A 542 23.56 -14.52 -17.62
C LYS A 542 23.67 -13.03 -17.21
N GLU A 543 22.94 -12.14 -17.88
CA GLU A 543 22.93 -10.71 -17.55
C GLU A 543 22.13 -10.41 -16.28
N ASN A 544 21.16 -11.26 -15.95
CA ASN A 544 20.28 -11.11 -14.78
C ASN A 544 20.79 -11.88 -13.56
N TRP A 545 21.72 -12.82 -13.76
CA TRP A 545 22.27 -13.63 -12.68
C TRP A 545 23.23 -12.84 -11.81
N THR A 546 23.13 -13.04 -10.51
CA THR A 546 24.13 -12.61 -9.52
C THR A 546 25.46 -13.32 -9.76
N ASP A 547 26.56 -12.82 -9.19
CA ASP A 547 27.86 -13.48 -9.31
C ASP A 547 27.86 -14.85 -8.60
N TYR A 548 27.09 -14.99 -7.50
CA TYR A 548 26.87 -16.26 -6.81
C TYR A 548 26.18 -17.30 -7.71
N GLU A 549 25.13 -16.92 -8.43
CA GLU A 549 24.44 -17.82 -9.36
C GLU A 549 25.36 -18.25 -10.52
N LYS A 550 26.18 -17.34 -11.02
CA LYS A 550 27.20 -17.65 -12.05
C LYS A 550 28.21 -18.66 -11.53
N GLN A 551 28.64 -18.51 -10.28
CA GLN A 551 29.58 -19.44 -9.64
C GLN A 551 28.96 -20.83 -9.48
N ILE A 552 27.72 -20.92 -8.95
CA ILE A 552 27.00 -22.22 -8.86
C ILE A 552 26.92 -22.89 -10.23
N TRP A 553 26.63 -22.12 -11.29
CA TRP A 553 26.57 -22.66 -12.63
C TRP A 553 27.94 -23.21 -13.12
N GLU A 554 29.03 -22.50 -12.85
CA GLU A 554 30.38 -22.98 -13.23
C GLU A 554 30.75 -24.23 -12.43
N GLU A 555 30.43 -24.33 -11.15
CA GLU A 555 30.62 -25.52 -10.32
C GLU A 555 29.76 -26.69 -10.82
N THR A 556 28.50 -26.46 -11.11
CA THR A 556 27.55 -27.44 -11.69
C THR A 556 28.09 -28.01 -13.01
N LYS A 557 28.66 -27.18 -13.88
CA LYS A 557 29.31 -27.64 -15.13
C LYS A 557 30.59 -28.45 -14.85
N ALA A 558 31.40 -28.01 -13.92
CA ALA A 558 32.66 -28.68 -13.61
C ALA A 558 32.43 -30.08 -13.05
N ASP A 559 31.47 -30.24 -12.15
CA ASP A 559 31.07 -31.51 -11.55
C ASP A 559 30.19 -32.37 -12.45
N ASN A 560 29.59 -31.74 -13.48
CA ASN A 560 28.58 -32.34 -14.36
C ASN A 560 27.37 -32.91 -13.58
N THR A 561 27.00 -32.23 -12.49
CA THR A 561 25.88 -32.62 -11.63
C THR A 561 24.99 -31.41 -11.36
N VAL A 562 23.69 -31.58 -11.36
CA VAL A 562 22.70 -30.55 -11.02
C VAL A 562 22.02 -30.93 -9.70
N LYS A 563 21.67 -29.95 -8.91
CA LYS A 563 20.85 -30.08 -7.72
C LYS A 563 19.48 -30.59 -8.07
N VAL A 564 18.94 -31.54 -7.30
CA VAL A 564 17.57 -32.02 -7.45
C VAL A 564 16.80 -31.76 -6.16
N HIS A 565 15.75 -31.00 -6.26
CA HIS A 565 14.71 -30.95 -5.23
C HIS A 565 13.83 -32.18 -5.39
N PHE A 566 14.10 -33.19 -4.60
CA PHE A 566 13.41 -34.46 -4.62
C PHE A 566 12.23 -34.42 -3.67
N LEU A 567 11.02 -34.39 -4.23
CA LEU A 567 9.77 -34.26 -3.48
C LEU A 567 9.00 -35.56 -3.45
N GLY A 568 8.61 -35.99 -2.25
CA GLY A 568 7.62 -37.04 -2.04
C GLY A 568 6.23 -36.40 -1.90
N ILE A 569 5.24 -36.82 -2.69
CA ILE A 569 3.90 -36.23 -2.66
C ILE A 569 2.80 -37.29 -2.45
N SER A 570 1.82 -36.93 -1.65
CA SER A 570 0.61 -37.72 -1.46
C SER A 570 -0.41 -37.51 -2.58
N GLU A 571 -1.46 -38.38 -2.64
CA GLU A 571 -2.54 -38.27 -3.64
C GLU A 571 -3.24 -36.89 -3.63
N ALA A 572 -3.49 -36.34 -2.46
CA ALA A 572 -4.14 -35.04 -2.34
C ALA A 572 -3.31 -33.91 -2.97
N VAL A 573 -1.98 -33.94 -2.82
CA VAL A 573 -1.06 -32.98 -3.45
C VAL A 573 -0.94 -33.22 -4.95
N PHE A 574 -0.91 -34.49 -5.40
CA PHE A 574 -0.91 -34.83 -6.81
C PHE A 574 -2.15 -34.26 -7.52
N ASP A 575 -3.30 -34.22 -6.86
CA ASP A 575 -4.51 -33.60 -7.41
C ASP A 575 -4.39 -32.07 -7.60
N MET A 576 -3.49 -31.40 -6.86
CA MET A 576 -3.26 -29.94 -6.91
C MET A 576 -2.24 -29.52 -7.99
N LEU A 577 -1.50 -30.47 -8.60
CA LEU A 577 -0.49 -30.17 -9.60
C LEU A 577 -1.08 -29.53 -10.86
N GLU A 578 -0.37 -28.54 -11.41
CA GLU A 578 -0.71 -27.93 -12.69
C GLU A 578 0.03 -28.65 -13.82
N TRP A 579 -0.71 -29.44 -14.62
CA TRP A 579 -0.15 -30.30 -15.66
C TRP A 579 0.10 -29.56 -16.97
N LYS A 580 1.27 -29.83 -17.55
CA LYS A 580 1.58 -29.45 -18.93
C LYS A 580 1.18 -30.60 -19.86
N GLY A 581 -0.07 -30.65 -20.29
CA GLY A 581 -0.62 -31.71 -21.09
C GLY A 581 -1.64 -32.57 -20.36
N GLU A 582 -1.73 -33.86 -20.70
CA GLU A 582 -2.68 -34.80 -20.08
C GLU A 582 -2.18 -35.23 -18.68
N LYS A 583 -3.06 -35.15 -17.70
CA LYS A 583 -2.81 -35.65 -16.34
C LYS A 583 -2.77 -37.18 -16.32
N CYS A 584 -1.70 -37.78 -15.83
CA CYS A 584 -1.62 -39.20 -15.62
C CYS A 584 -2.53 -39.67 -14.47
N SER A 585 -2.79 -41.01 -14.41
CA SER A 585 -3.55 -41.56 -13.31
C SER A 585 -2.69 -41.69 -12.03
N TRP A 586 -3.27 -41.40 -10.85
CA TRP A 586 -2.60 -41.61 -9.58
C TRP A 586 -2.13 -43.07 -9.42
N ASN A 587 -2.97 -44.07 -9.84
CA ASN A 587 -2.63 -45.47 -9.72
C ASN A 587 -1.37 -45.87 -10.52
N THR A 588 -1.12 -45.24 -11.67
CA THR A 588 0.09 -45.44 -12.45
C THR A 588 1.29 -44.82 -11.76
N PHE A 589 1.13 -43.57 -11.27
CA PHE A 589 2.20 -42.85 -10.58
C PHE A 589 2.56 -43.52 -9.24
N LYS A 590 1.56 -44.00 -8.48
CA LYS A 590 1.76 -44.68 -7.20
C LYS A 590 2.63 -45.94 -7.26
N SER A 591 2.85 -46.51 -8.46
CA SER A 591 3.76 -47.67 -8.62
C SER A 591 5.18 -47.40 -8.15
N GLY A 592 5.61 -46.12 -8.07
CA GLY A 592 6.99 -45.71 -7.73
C GLY A 592 8.02 -46.00 -8.85
N GLU A 593 7.55 -46.34 -10.07
CA GLU A 593 8.41 -46.56 -11.25
C GLU A 593 8.60 -45.28 -12.06
N TYR A 594 7.80 -44.23 -11.76
CA TYR A 594 7.73 -43.01 -12.54
C TYR A 594 8.02 -41.79 -11.67
N VAL A 595 8.54 -40.76 -12.34
CA VAL A 595 8.68 -39.41 -11.80
C VAL A 595 7.89 -38.40 -12.60
N ILE A 596 7.46 -37.32 -11.95
CA ILE A 596 6.94 -36.09 -12.56
C ILE A 596 8.05 -35.05 -12.44
N VAL A 597 8.40 -34.38 -13.53
CA VAL A 597 9.39 -33.31 -13.54
C VAL A 597 8.69 -31.97 -13.57
N ASP A 598 9.13 -31.04 -12.73
CA ASP A 598 8.61 -29.67 -12.76
C ASP A 598 9.14 -28.93 -13.99
N TYR A 599 8.27 -28.18 -14.65
CA TYR A 599 8.59 -27.37 -15.84
C TYR A 599 8.68 -25.87 -15.53
N SER A 600 8.64 -25.46 -14.28
CA SER A 600 8.74 -24.07 -13.89
C SER A 600 10.19 -23.56 -13.98
N ASP A 601 10.36 -22.41 -14.61
CA ASP A 601 11.58 -21.62 -14.49
C ASP A 601 11.27 -20.34 -13.71
N LYS A 602 11.77 -20.25 -12.50
CA LYS A 602 11.57 -19.09 -11.61
C LYS A 602 12.15 -17.78 -12.16
N TYR A 603 13.09 -17.85 -13.13
CA TYR A 603 13.77 -16.67 -13.66
C TYR A 603 13.10 -16.08 -14.91
N THR A 604 12.52 -16.91 -15.75
CA THR A 604 12.02 -16.44 -17.05
C THR A 604 10.51 -16.27 -17.11
N GLU A 605 9.78 -16.66 -16.07
CA GLU A 605 8.31 -16.79 -16.08
C GLU A 605 7.78 -17.61 -17.28
N GLN A 606 8.67 -18.33 -17.99
CA GLN A 606 8.33 -19.16 -19.12
C GLN A 606 8.57 -20.63 -18.78
N PRO A 607 7.67 -21.53 -19.18
CA PRO A 607 7.82 -22.94 -18.92
C PRO A 607 9.05 -23.50 -19.64
N VAL A 608 9.90 -24.23 -18.91
CA VAL A 608 11.09 -24.92 -19.43
C VAL A 608 10.89 -26.43 -19.29
N SER A 609 11.03 -27.17 -20.36
CA SER A 609 11.05 -28.63 -20.32
C SER A 609 12.47 -29.12 -20.11
N TYR A 610 12.74 -29.71 -18.98
CA TYR A 610 14.03 -30.39 -18.71
C TYR A 610 14.05 -31.82 -19.23
N TYR A 611 12.91 -32.53 -19.14
CA TYR A 611 12.70 -33.89 -19.61
C TYR A 611 11.34 -33.99 -20.29
N GLN A 612 11.25 -34.92 -21.28
CA GLN A 612 9.98 -35.23 -21.95
C GLN A 612 9.39 -36.52 -21.40
N SER A 613 8.05 -36.64 -21.49
CA SER A 613 7.34 -37.88 -21.13
C SER A 613 7.88 -39.07 -21.96
N GLY A 614 8.19 -40.17 -21.25
CA GLY A 614 8.79 -41.38 -21.82
C GLY A 614 10.31 -41.46 -21.75
N GLU A 615 10.99 -40.39 -21.38
CA GLU A 615 12.43 -40.43 -21.09
C GLU A 615 12.73 -41.14 -19.78
N THR A 616 13.98 -41.56 -19.58
CA THR A 616 14.45 -42.17 -18.34
C THR A 616 15.20 -41.16 -17.51
N PHE A 617 14.84 -41.01 -16.23
CA PHE A 617 15.51 -40.18 -15.25
C PHE A 617 16.30 -41.06 -14.28
N LYS A 618 17.61 -40.93 -14.23
CA LYS A 618 18.48 -41.73 -13.37
C LYS A 618 18.81 -40.96 -12.09
N MET A 619 18.35 -41.47 -10.99
CA MET A 619 18.55 -40.84 -9.68
C MET A 619 19.66 -41.55 -8.89
N GLU A 620 20.53 -40.75 -8.29
CA GLU A 620 21.54 -41.20 -7.33
C GLU A 620 21.28 -40.47 -6.02
N TYR A 621 21.06 -41.27 -4.95
CA TYR A 621 20.71 -40.73 -3.64
C TYR A 621 21.95 -40.55 -2.78
N GLY A 622 21.90 -39.59 -1.83
CA GLY A 622 23.00 -39.34 -0.89
C GLY A 622 23.39 -40.54 -0.03
N ASN A 623 22.52 -41.54 0.12
CA ASN A 623 22.82 -42.82 0.78
C ASN A 623 23.48 -43.88 -0.14
N GLY A 624 23.81 -43.51 -1.39
CA GLY A 624 24.46 -44.40 -2.38
C GLY A 624 23.52 -45.34 -3.15
N LYS A 625 22.21 -45.28 -2.88
CA LYS A 625 21.21 -46.00 -3.69
C LYS A 625 21.12 -45.33 -5.07
N GLN A 626 20.80 -46.15 -6.11
CA GLN A 626 20.55 -45.66 -7.48
C GLN A 626 19.28 -46.30 -8.00
N LYS A 627 18.48 -45.52 -8.70
CA LYS A 627 17.25 -45.98 -9.35
C LYS A 627 16.97 -45.24 -10.64
N ASP A 628 16.51 -45.98 -11.65
CA ASP A 628 16.05 -45.43 -12.91
C ASP A 628 14.53 -45.32 -12.89
N TYR A 629 14.01 -44.14 -13.25
CA TYR A 629 12.58 -43.85 -13.31
C TYR A 629 12.17 -43.50 -14.73
N GLY A 630 10.94 -43.85 -15.12
CA GLY A 630 10.35 -43.29 -16.31
C GLY A 630 9.75 -41.90 -16.06
N VAL A 631 9.99 -40.94 -16.92
CA VAL A 631 9.29 -39.63 -16.81
C VAL A 631 7.87 -39.80 -17.33
N ILE A 632 6.88 -39.69 -16.42
CA ILE A 632 5.47 -39.90 -16.81
C ILE A 632 4.84 -38.61 -17.37
N GLY A 633 5.37 -37.45 -17.04
CA GLY A 633 4.88 -36.15 -17.47
C GLY A 633 5.55 -34.98 -16.78
N GLU A 634 5.14 -33.80 -17.20
CA GLU A 634 5.59 -32.54 -16.63
C GLU A 634 4.42 -31.86 -15.89
N ALA A 635 4.66 -31.46 -14.63
CA ALA A 635 3.65 -30.73 -13.86
C ALA A 635 4.33 -29.76 -12.90
N MET A 636 3.70 -28.62 -12.66
CA MET A 636 4.20 -27.59 -11.74
C MET A 636 3.60 -27.80 -10.34
N MET A 637 4.45 -27.75 -9.32
CA MET A 637 4.03 -27.72 -7.92
C MET A 637 3.37 -26.38 -7.60
N PRO A 638 2.26 -26.34 -6.82
CA PRO A 638 1.74 -25.08 -6.31
C PRO A 638 2.82 -24.32 -5.55
N TYR A 639 2.97 -23.04 -5.84
CA TYR A 639 4.04 -22.20 -5.26
C TYR A 639 4.13 -22.28 -3.73
N SER A 640 3.00 -22.39 -3.02
CA SER A 640 2.95 -22.46 -1.57
C SER A 640 3.43 -23.81 -0.98
N LEU A 641 3.50 -24.86 -1.81
CA LEU A 641 3.92 -26.22 -1.41
C LEU A 641 5.29 -26.60 -1.99
N ASP A 642 5.91 -25.69 -2.76
CA ASP A 642 7.23 -25.89 -3.32
C ASP A 642 8.33 -25.50 -2.31
N TYR A 643 9.56 -25.82 -2.62
CA TYR A 643 10.72 -25.45 -1.81
C TYR A 643 10.79 -23.93 -1.61
N PRO A 644 10.87 -23.44 -0.35
CA PRO A 644 10.66 -22.02 -0.04
C PRO A 644 11.85 -21.12 -0.39
N TYR A 645 13.04 -21.69 -0.63
CA TYR A 645 14.24 -20.89 -0.91
C TYR A 645 14.54 -20.83 -2.40
N ALA A 646 15.04 -19.68 -2.84
CA ALA A 646 15.44 -19.48 -4.22
C ALA A 646 16.82 -20.13 -4.46
N ASP A 647 16.85 -21.31 -5.06
CA ASP A 647 18.04 -21.87 -5.69
C ASP A 647 18.10 -21.45 -7.17
N SER A 648 19.30 -21.35 -7.72
CA SER A 648 19.50 -20.83 -9.08
C SER A 648 19.62 -21.91 -10.15
N VAL A 649 20.20 -23.06 -9.80
CA VAL A 649 20.44 -24.15 -10.76
C VAL A 649 19.99 -25.47 -10.16
N TYR A 650 18.74 -25.85 -10.37
CA TYR A 650 18.15 -27.06 -9.83
C TYR A 650 17.05 -27.61 -10.74
N ILE A 651 16.65 -28.84 -10.50
CA ILE A 651 15.48 -29.48 -11.10
C ILE A 651 14.59 -29.99 -9.98
N THR A 652 13.30 -29.76 -10.04
CA THR A 652 12.35 -30.37 -9.11
C THR A 652 11.76 -31.64 -9.70
N VAL A 653 11.83 -32.71 -8.94
CA VAL A 653 11.36 -34.03 -9.31
C VAL A 653 10.43 -34.56 -8.22
N MET A 654 9.27 -35.04 -8.62
CA MET A 654 8.24 -35.52 -7.72
C MET A 654 8.05 -37.04 -7.86
N VAL A 655 7.93 -37.72 -6.73
CA VAL A 655 7.61 -39.17 -6.61
C VAL A 655 6.47 -39.38 -5.60
N PRO A 656 5.82 -40.54 -5.59
CA PRO A 656 4.87 -40.88 -4.51
C PRO A 656 5.53 -40.87 -3.14
N GLU A 657 4.80 -40.50 -2.09
CA GLU A 657 5.34 -40.42 -0.71
C GLU A 657 5.92 -41.77 -0.21
N GLU A 658 5.32 -42.88 -0.59
CA GLU A 658 5.80 -44.22 -0.21
C GLU A 658 7.16 -44.53 -0.85
N GLU A 659 7.35 -44.13 -2.10
CA GLU A 659 8.62 -44.23 -2.84
C GLU A 659 9.69 -43.32 -2.22
N TYR A 660 9.33 -42.06 -1.93
CA TYR A 660 10.23 -41.12 -1.28
C TYR A 660 10.77 -41.69 0.07
N ILE A 661 9.88 -42.16 0.92
CA ILE A 661 10.24 -42.71 2.24
C ILE A 661 11.14 -43.95 2.07
N THR A 662 10.86 -44.77 1.06
CA THR A 662 11.65 -45.98 0.78
C THR A 662 13.09 -45.67 0.37
N GLN A 663 13.28 -44.60 -0.41
CA GLN A 663 14.60 -44.26 -0.93
C GLN A 663 15.43 -43.42 0.05
N THR A 664 14.80 -42.46 0.73
CA THR A 664 15.48 -41.51 1.61
C THR A 664 15.50 -41.92 3.08
N GLU A 665 14.62 -42.87 3.48
CA GLU A 665 14.41 -43.29 4.88
C GLU A 665 13.85 -42.16 5.76
N ASN A 666 13.51 -40.99 5.20
CA ASN A 666 12.92 -39.85 5.90
C ASN A 666 11.39 -40.01 5.95
N GLN A 667 10.81 -40.07 7.17
CA GLN A 667 9.38 -40.21 7.40
C GLN A 667 8.67 -38.91 7.74
N SER A 668 9.42 -37.82 7.94
CA SER A 668 8.88 -36.50 8.28
C SER A 668 8.62 -35.67 7.02
N ALA A 669 7.47 -35.04 6.93
CA ALA A 669 7.11 -34.19 5.81
C ALA A 669 7.52 -32.72 6.04
N MET A 670 7.77 -32.01 4.95
CA MET A 670 8.01 -30.58 4.93
C MET A 670 6.71 -29.81 5.12
N TYR A 671 5.67 -30.19 4.39
CA TYR A 671 4.34 -29.57 4.46
C TYR A 671 3.24 -30.58 4.72
N ALA A 672 2.20 -30.11 5.44
CA ALA A 672 0.89 -30.73 5.44
C ALA A 672 -0.12 -29.75 4.85
N ALA A 673 -0.89 -30.21 3.88
CA ALA A 673 -1.95 -29.48 3.20
C ALA A 673 -3.30 -30.12 3.54
N ILE A 674 -4.25 -29.36 4.09
CA ILE A 674 -5.53 -29.89 4.57
C ILE A 674 -6.66 -29.09 3.96
N ASP A 675 -7.58 -29.78 3.30
CA ASP A 675 -8.86 -29.24 2.87
C ASP A 675 -9.96 -29.61 3.87
N ALA A 676 -10.72 -28.62 4.29
CA ALA A 676 -11.84 -28.80 5.20
C ALA A 676 -13.11 -29.20 4.46
N LYS A 677 -13.97 -29.97 5.10
CA LYS A 677 -15.33 -30.16 4.62
C LYS A 677 -16.05 -28.84 4.54
N LYS A 678 -16.91 -28.68 3.56
CA LYS A 678 -17.56 -27.41 3.23
C LYS A 678 -18.23 -26.76 4.44
N GLY A 679 -17.67 -25.64 4.88
CA GLY A 679 -18.17 -24.83 5.99
C GLY A 679 -17.66 -25.25 7.36
N GLU A 680 -16.73 -26.20 7.45
CA GLU A 680 -16.14 -26.69 8.71
C GLU A 680 -14.72 -26.17 8.98
N ASP A 681 -14.29 -25.14 8.23
CA ASP A 681 -12.95 -24.52 8.36
C ASP A 681 -12.61 -24.14 9.82
N LYS A 682 -13.60 -23.64 10.58
CA LYS A 682 -13.38 -23.24 11.97
C LYS A 682 -13.09 -24.42 12.90
N GLN A 683 -13.79 -25.53 12.70
CA GLN A 683 -13.63 -26.76 13.47
C GLN A 683 -12.26 -27.40 13.21
N VAL A 684 -11.84 -27.40 11.92
CA VAL A 684 -10.48 -27.86 11.55
C VAL A 684 -9.41 -26.95 12.20
N LYS A 685 -9.59 -25.64 12.19
CA LYS A 685 -8.67 -24.72 12.88
C LYS A 685 -8.60 -25.02 14.39
N GLU A 686 -9.74 -25.10 15.05
CA GLU A 686 -9.80 -25.43 16.50
C GLU A 686 -9.15 -26.76 16.81
N TYR A 687 -9.32 -27.75 15.92
CA TYR A 687 -8.68 -29.06 16.07
C TYR A 687 -7.15 -28.95 15.97
N ILE A 688 -6.63 -28.25 15.00
CA ILE A 688 -5.19 -28.01 14.80
C ILE A 688 -4.61 -27.24 16.00
N ASP A 689 -5.24 -26.14 16.39
CA ASP A 689 -4.80 -25.30 17.51
C ASP A 689 -4.71 -26.11 18.82
N LYS A 690 -5.67 -27.01 19.05
CA LYS A 690 -5.75 -27.81 20.29
C LYS A 690 -4.80 -28.99 20.30
N ASN A 691 -4.66 -29.71 19.19
CA ASN A 691 -4.02 -31.01 19.16
C ASN A 691 -2.60 -30.98 18.56
N VAL A 692 -2.27 -29.94 17.79
CA VAL A 692 -0.95 -29.79 17.18
C VAL A 692 -0.18 -28.63 17.81
N LEU A 693 -0.71 -27.41 17.78
CA LEU A 693 0.01 -26.22 18.21
C LEU A 693 0.23 -26.14 19.73
N LYS A 694 -0.66 -26.71 20.51
CA LYS A 694 -0.53 -26.68 21.99
C LYS A 694 0.74 -27.38 22.48
N GLU A 695 1.19 -28.41 21.78
CA GLU A 695 2.33 -29.25 22.15
C GLU A 695 3.56 -28.99 21.25
N ASN A 696 3.40 -28.25 20.14
CA ASN A 696 4.45 -27.97 19.14
C ASN A 696 4.47 -26.49 18.73
N ASP A 697 5.14 -25.66 19.52
CA ASP A 697 5.27 -24.21 19.24
C ASP A 697 6.05 -23.88 17.93
N MET A 698 6.70 -24.89 17.34
CA MET A 698 7.52 -24.75 16.12
C MET A 698 6.75 -24.92 14.81
N ILE A 699 5.47 -25.28 14.90
CA ILE A 699 4.64 -25.45 13.71
C ILE A 699 3.90 -24.17 13.37
N ASN A 700 4.11 -23.66 12.16
CA ASN A 700 3.29 -22.61 11.59
C ASN A 700 2.02 -23.19 10.98
N VAL A 701 0.94 -22.44 11.09
CA VAL A 701 -0.32 -22.76 10.44
C VAL A 701 -0.78 -21.57 9.61
N PHE A 702 -0.82 -21.76 8.32
CA PHE A 702 -1.45 -20.85 7.38
C PHE A 702 -2.90 -21.30 7.16
N SER A 703 -3.84 -20.39 7.33
CA SER A 703 -5.27 -20.68 7.27
C SER A 703 -5.97 -19.77 6.28
N VAL A 704 -6.83 -20.36 5.44
CA VAL A 704 -7.70 -19.60 4.54
C VAL A 704 -8.58 -18.59 5.30
N LEU A 705 -8.95 -18.90 6.56
CA LEU A 705 -9.75 -18.02 7.42
C LEU A 705 -8.97 -16.74 7.77
N ASP A 706 -7.71 -16.90 8.22
CA ASP A 706 -6.86 -15.77 8.60
C ASP A 706 -6.45 -14.97 7.37
N MET A 707 -6.11 -15.65 6.28
CA MET A 707 -5.81 -15.01 4.99
C MET A 707 -7.00 -14.21 4.47
N LYS A 708 -8.22 -14.76 4.54
CA LYS A 708 -9.45 -14.08 4.12
C LYS A 708 -9.77 -12.88 5.03
N ALA A 709 -9.48 -12.98 6.32
CA ALA A 709 -9.63 -11.88 7.26
C ALA A 709 -8.63 -10.76 6.96
N SER A 710 -7.37 -11.10 6.69
CA SER A 710 -6.32 -10.13 6.31
C SER A 710 -6.60 -9.49 4.95
N PHE A 711 -6.95 -10.27 3.94
CA PHE A 711 -7.36 -9.75 2.63
C PHE A 711 -8.57 -8.81 2.73
N ARG A 712 -9.57 -9.15 3.55
CA ARG A 712 -10.72 -8.28 3.80
C ARG A 712 -10.30 -6.98 4.50
N ARG A 713 -9.35 -7.01 5.44
CA ARG A 713 -8.80 -5.80 6.06
C ARG A 713 -8.06 -4.96 5.02
N PHE A 714 -7.21 -5.56 4.20
CA PHE A 714 -6.52 -4.92 3.09
C PHE A 714 -7.50 -4.20 2.14
N VAL A 715 -8.54 -4.86 1.68
CA VAL A 715 -9.54 -4.27 0.79
C VAL A 715 -10.38 -3.20 1.51
N SER A 716 -10.67 -3.37 2.80
CA SER A 716 -11.51 -2.45 3.58
C SER A 716 -10.94 -1.04 3.68
N LYS A 717 -9.60 -0.87 3.64
CA LYS A 717 -8.97 0.46 3.60
C LYS A 717 -9.41 1.28 2.38
N TYR A 718 -9.49 0.65 1.21
CA TYR A 718 -9.93 1.32 -0.02
C TYR A 718 -11.40 1.70 0.06
N TYR A 719 -12.26 0.85 0.66
CA TYR A 719 -13.65 1.20 0.94
C TYR A 719 -13.76 2.41 1.88
N MET A 720 -12.94 2.47 2.92
CA MET A 720 -13.02 3.54 3.91
C MET A 720 -12.53 4.87 3.34
N ILE A 721 -11.34 4.89 2.73
CA ILE A 721 -10.80 6.09 2.07
C ILE A 721 -11.77 6.55 0.97
N GLY A 722 -12.21 5.59 0.17
CA GLY A 722 -13.12 5.84 -0.93
C GLY A 722 -14.47 6.40 -0.48
N SER A 723 -15.11 5.79 0.50
CA SER A 723 -16.39 6.27 1.03
C SER A 723 -16.29 7.68 1.62
N PHE A 724 -15.19 7.97 2.31
CA PHE A 724 -14.93 9.31 2.83
C PHE A 724 -14.82 10.36 1.71
N LEU A 725 -14.03 10.07 0.68
CA LEU A 725 -13.89 10.94 -0.50
C LEU A 725 -15.23 11.11 -1.22
N VAL A 726 -15.99 10.03 -1.41
CA VAL A 726 -17.30 10.03 -2.04
C VAL A 726 -18.26 10.94 -1.29
N VAL A 727 -18.37 10.83 0.03
CA VAL A 727 -19.27 11.66 0.85
C VAL A 727 -18.93 13.14 0.69
N ILE A 728 -17.66 13.50 0.76
CA ILE A 728 -17.23 14.89 0.62
C ILE A 728 -17.48 15.42 -0.80
N LEU A 729 -17.08 14.65 -1.82
CA LEU A 729 -17.27 15.07 -3.22
C LEU A 729 -18.74 15.13 -3.63
N ALA A 730 -19.56 14.21 -3.12
CA ALA A 730 -21.01 14.26 -3.30
C ALA A 730 -21.60 15.53 -2.67
N PHE A 731 -21.19 15.84 -1.43
CA PHE A 731 -21.61 17.08 -0.77
C PHE A 731 -21.14 18.33 -1.55
N ILE A 732 -19.92 18.32 -2.05
CA ILE A 732 -19.37 19.35 -2.94
C ILE A 732 -20.22 19.50 -4.19
N GLY A 733 -20.55 18.41 -4.87
CA GLY A 733 -21.37 18.39 -6.07
C GLY A 733 -22.78 18.94 -5.83
N ILE A 734 -23.42 18.51 -4.74
CA ILE A 734 -24.76 18.97 -4.33
C ILE A 734 -24.74 20.47 -4.03
N MET A 735 -23.77 20.96 -3.27
CA MET A 735 -23.60 22.37 -2.95
C MET A 735 -23.39 23.24 -4.20
N ASN A 736 -22.58 22.73 -5.15
CA ASN A 736 -22.34 23.42 -6.41
C ASN A 736 -23.61 23.48 -7.27
N PHE A 737 -24.36 22.38 -7.35
CA PHE A 737 -25.65 22.32 -8.02
C PHE A 737 -26.67 23.27 -7.37
N PHE A 738 -26.81 23.22 -6.03
CA PHE A 738 -27.68 24.11 -5.27
C PHE A 738 -27.36 25.59 -5.55
N ASN A 739 -26.09 25.96 -5.44
CA ASN A 739 -25.64 27.34 -5.62
C ASN A 739 -25.93 27.86 -7.04
N THR A 740 -25.65 27.01 -8.06
CA THR A 740 -25.88 27.38 -9.48
C THR A 740 -27.35 27.52 -9.78
N THR A 741 -28.21 26.61 -9.28
CA THR A 741 -29.65 26.66 -9.49
C THR A 741 -30.25 27.84 -8.74
N ALA A 742 -29.83 28.11 -7.47
CA ALA A 742 -30.26 29.29 -6.71
C ALA A 742 -29.98 30.58 -7.48
N THR A 743 -28.77 30.68 -8.00
CA THR A 743 -28.36 31.86 -8.74
C THR A 743 -29.09 32.00 -10.07
N SER A 744 -29.31 30.88 -10.79
CA SER A 744 -30.11 30.89 -12.02
C SER A 744 -31.54 31.39 -11.79
N VAL A 745 -32.15 30.93 -10.71
CA VAL A 745 -33.51 31.40 -10.33
C VAL A 745 -33.50 32.87 -9.90
N ILE A 746 -32.56 33.28 -9.05
CA ILE A 746 -32.49 34.67 -8.55
C ILE A 746 -32.11 35.66 -9.65
N SER A 747 -31.13 35.36 -10.49
CA SER A 747 -30.72 36.25 -11.57
C SER A 747 -31.74 36.44 -12.69
N ARG A 748 -32.66 35.45 -12.81
CA ARG A 748 -33.76 35.46 -13.81
C ARG A 748 -35.11 35.82 -13.20
N LYS A 749 -35.12 36.41 -11.98
CA LYS A 749 -36.35 36.74 -11.24
C LYS A 749 -37.30 37.62 -12.07
N LYS A 750 -36.83 38.64 -12.77
CA LYS A 750 -37.60 39.51 -13.68
C LYS A 750 -38.07 38.71 -14.91
N GLU A 751 -37.20 37.91 -15.54
CA GLU A 751 -37.55 37.08 -16.71
C GLU A 751 -38.66 36.08 -16.36
N LEU A 752 -38.55 35.41 -15.21
CA LEU A 752 -39.56 34.47 -14.73
C LEU A 752 -40.90 35.15 -14.36
N ALA A 753 -40.83 36.36 -13.81
CA ALA A 753 -42.01 37.18 -13.53
C ALA A 753 -42.69 37.64 -14.82
N LEU A 754 -41.93 38.04 -15.84
CA LEU A 754 -42.48 38.40 -17.18
C LEU A 754 -43.14 37.19 -17.85
N LEU A 755 -42.57 35.99 -17.73
CA LEU A 755 -43.22 34.76 -18.26
C LEU A 755 -44.54 34.47 -17.55
N GLU A 756 -44.71 34.78 -16.26
CA GLU A 756 -45.99 34.70 -15.55
C GLU A 756 -46.96 35.75 -16.08
N VAL A 757 -46.54 36.98 -16.38
CA VAL A 757 -47.40 38.04 -16.96
C VAL A 757 -47.89 37.66 -18.36
N VAL A 758 -47.08 37.03 -19.17
CA VAL A 758 -47.43 36.57 -20.53
C VAL A 758 -48.30 35.30 -20.49
N GLY A 759 -48.66 34.81 -19.30
CA GLY A 759 -49.63 33.72 -19.11
C GLY A 759 -49.01 32.34 -18.79
N MET A 760 -47.72 32.24 -18.58
CA MET A 760 -47.10 30.98 -18.17
C MET A 760 -47.44 30.67 -16.71
N THR A 761 -48.01 29.51 -16.44
CA THR A 761 -48.38 29.12 -15.07
C THR A 761 -47.15 28.80 -14.19
N LYS A 762 -47.26 28.99 -12.88
CA LYS A 762 -46.25 28.64 -11.90
C LYS A 762 -45.80 27.18 -12.02
N LYS A 763 -46.76 26.27 -12.36
CA LYS A 763 -46.46 24.85 -12.60
C LYS A 763 -45.56 24.64 -13.83
N GLN A 764 -45.78 25.35 -14.91
CA GLN A 764 -44.99 25.28 -16.15
C GLN A 764 -43.56 25.82 -15.92
N ILE A 765 -43.42 26.96 -15.23
CA ILE A 765 -42.12 27.53 -14.88
C ILE A 765 -41.35 26.56 -13.96
N SER A 766 -42.01 25.98 -12.95
CA SER A 766 -41.38 24.98 -12.08
C SER A 766 -40.93 23.75 -12.88
N LYS A 767 -41.73 23.24 -13.82
CA LYS A 767 -41.34 22.12 -14.73
C LYS A 767 -40.17 22.49 -15.61
N MET A 768 -40.10 23.71 -16.14
CA MET A 768 -38.98 24.20 -16.93
C MET A 768 -37.66 24.21 -16.12
N LEU A 769 -37.70 24.74 -14.89
CA LEU A 769 -36.52 24.79 -14.03
C LEU A 769 -36.09 23.41 -13.58
N VAL A 770 -37.00 22.49 -13.31
CA VAL A 770 -36.68 21.08 -13.03
C VAL A 770 -36.06 20.39 -14.24
N ALA A 771 -36.59 20.66 -15.45
CA ALA A 771 -36.00 20.14 -16.69
C ALA A 771 -34.59 20.64 -16.93
N GLU A 772 -34.29 21.92 -16.61
CA GLU A 772 -32.91 22.44 -16.62
C GLU A 772 -32.00 21.62 -15.68
N GLY A 773 -32.49 21.26 -14.48
CA GLY A 773 -31.78 20.39 -13.51
C GLY A 773 -31.45 18.99 -14.06
N PHE A 774 -32.42 18.36 -14.72
CA PHE A 774 -32.25 17.07 -15.36
C PHE A 774 -31.27 17.11 -16.56
N LEU A 775 -31.27 18.21 -17.32
CA LEU A 775 -30.32 18.42 -18.41
C LEU A 775 -28.87 18.52 -17.88
N TYR A 776 -28.65 19.20 -16.74
CA TYR A 776 -27.34 19.23 -16.09
C TYR A 776 -26.93 17.83 -15.60
N LEU A 777 -27.86 17.08 -15.01
CA LEU A 777 -27.58 15.71 -14.56
C LEU A 777 -27.26 14.78 -15.73
N GLY A 778 -28.05 14.81 -16.81
CA GLY A 778 -27.81 14.02 -18.02
C GLY A 778 -26.48 14.33 -18.67
N GLY A 779 -26.10 15.61 -18.77
CA GLY A 779 -24.80 16.04 -19.26
C GLY A 779 -23.66 15.59 -18.34
N ALA A 780 -23.83 15.65 -17.02
CA ALA A 780 -22.87 15.16 -16.05
C ALA A 780 -22.66 13.63 -16.17
N PHE A 781 -23.76 12.89 -16.32
CA PHE A 781 -23.70 11.44 -16.51
C PHE A 781 -22.94 11.06 -17.80
N MET A 782 -23.23 11.71 -18.92
CA MET A 782 -22.50 11.46 -20.17
C MET A 782 -21.00 11.75 -20.05
N ILE A 783 -20.63 12.85 -19.37
CA ILE A 783 -19.22 13.18 -19.10
C ILE A 783 -18.60 12.13 -18.16
N ALA A 784 -19.30 11.70 -17.11
CA ALA A 784 -18.81 10.71 -16.18
C ALA A 784 -18.54 9.37 -16.88
N VAL A 785 -19.49 8.87 -17.69
CA VAL A 785 -19.31 7.63 -18.46
C VAL A 785 -18.11 7.73 -19.40
N LEU A 786 -17.95 8.84 -20.11
CA LEU A 786 -16.80 9.05 -21.00
C LEU A 786 -15.48 9.02 -20.23
N LEU A 787 -15.41 9.71 -19.09
CA LEU A 787 -14.22 9.75 -18.25
C LEU A 787 -13.89 8.39 -17.61
N VAL A 788 -14.89 7.59 -17.23
CA VAL A 788 -14.70 6.23 -16.71
C VAL A 788 -14.15 5.31 -17.80
N VAL A 789 -14.78 5.30 -18.98
CA VAL A 789 -14.41 4.38 -20.06
C VAL A 789 -13.02 4.69 -20.63
N VAL A 790 -12.68 5.97 -20.82
CA VAL A 790 -11.44 6.39 -21.48
C VAL A 790 -10.33 6.63 -20.47
N GLY A 791 -10.63 7.33 -19.37
CA GLY A 791 -9.62 7.79 -18.41
C GLY A 791 -9.37 6.81 -17.26
N ALA A 792 -10.44 6.38 -16.56
CA ALA A 792 -10.30 5.55 -15.38
C ALA A 792 -9.71 4.16 -15.73
N LYS A 793 -10.13 3.56 -16.84
CA LYS A 793 -9.58 2.29 -17.34
C LYS A 793 -8.06 2.37 -17.50
N GLN A 794 -7.57 3.39 -18.20
CA GLN A 794 -6.13 3.53 -18.49
C GLN A 794 -5.31 3.78 -17.22
N ILE A 795 -5.82 4.63 -16.32
CA ILE A 795 -5.15 4.90 -15.05
C ILE A 795 -5.07 3.63 -14.20
N LEU A 796 -6.18 2.93 -14.00
CA LEU A 796 -6.21 1.73 -13.15
C LEU A 796 -5.36 0.59 -13.72
N ILE A 797 -5.35 0.37 -15.04
CA ILE A 797 -4.52 -0.66 -15.66
C ILE A 797 -3.04 -0.34 -15.49
N ASN A 798 -2.62 0.88 -15.82
CA ASN A 798 -1.21 1.27 -15.72
C ASN A 798 -0.70 1.26 -14.27
N THR A 799 -1.60 1.35 -13.32
CA THR A 799 -1.33 1.52 -11.91
C THR A 799 -1.29 0.21 -11.14
N LEU A 800 -2.26 -0.68 -11.41
CA LEU A 800 -2.51 -1.89 -10.63
C LEU A 800 -2.49 -3.15 -11.51
N GLY A 801 -2.39 -2.99 -12.82
CA GLY A 801 -2.44 -4.10 -13.76
C GLY A 801 -1.28 -5.08 -13.68
N THR A 802 -0.24 -4.75 -12.93
CA THR A 802 0.91 -5.63 -12.62
C THR A 802 0.65 -6.54 -11.42
N ALA A 803 -0.34 -6.24 -10.58
CA ALA A 803 -0.68 -7.09 -9.44
C ALA A 803 -1.44 -8.34 -9.93
N PHE A 804 -0.87 -9.53 -9.72
CA PHE A 804 -1.43 -10.81 -10.18
C PHE A 804 -2.84 -11.10 -9.65
N PHE A 805 -3.21 -10.54 -8.51
CA PHE A 805 -4.53 -10.67 -7.88
C PHE A 805 -5.48 -9.52 -8.18
N PHE A 806 -5.17 -8.69 -9.19
CA PHE A 806 -6.02 -7.58 -9.62
C PHE A 806 -6.54 -7.79 -11.05
N GLN A 807 -7.85 -7.94 -11.18
CA GLN A 807 -8.54 -8.05 -12.46
C GLN A 807 -9.49 -6.87 -12.65
N LEU A 808 -9.21 -6.02 -13.64
CA LEU A 808 -10.05 -4.85 -13.88
C LEU A 808 -11.36 -5.22 -14.55
N HIS A 809 -12.45 -5.14 -13.81
CA HIS A 809 -13.82 -5.25 -14.32
C HIS A 809 -14.40 -3.89 -14.66
N LEU A 810 -14.44 -3.53 -15.95
CA LEU A 810 -15.03 -2.27 -16.38
C LEU A 810 -16.53 -2.27 -16.12
N THR A 811 -17.00 -1.43 -15.19
CA THR A 811 -18.43 -1.28 -14.86
C THR A 811 -18.83 0.17 -14.78
N ILE A 812 -20.07 0.47 -15.24
CA ILE A 812 -20.72 1.78 -15.09
C ILE A 812 -21.89 1.73 -14.09
N VAL A 813 -22.10 0.56 -13.47
CA VAL A 813 -23.21 0.33 -12.54
C VAL A 813 -23.22 1.33 -11.37
N PRO A 814 -22.10 1.66 -10.73
CA PRO A 814 -22.07 2.67 -9.67
C PRO A 814 -22.55 4.05 -10.14
N CYS A 815 -22.18 4.47 -11.35
CA CYS A 815 -22.70 5.71 -11.95
C CYS A 815 -24.23 5.65 -12.12
N LEU A 816 -24.77 4.52 -12.59
CA LEU A 816 -26.21 4.33 -12.75
C LEU A 816 -26.95 4.35 -11.40
N LEU A 817 -26.40 3.73 -10.35
CA LEU A 817 -26.98 3.72 -9.01
C LEU A 817 -27.03 5.12 -8.37
N MET A 818 -26.17 6.04 -8.77
CA MET A 818 -26.22 7.43 -8.30
C MET A 818 -27.33 8.26 -8.99
N VAL A 819 -27.78 7.88 -10.20
CA VAL A 819 -28.76 8.64 -10.97
C VAL A 819 -30.08 8.86 -10.21
N PRO A 820 -30.70 7.87 -9.55
CA PRO A 820 -31.94 8.09 -8.78
C PRO A 820 -31.75 9.11 -7.65
N ILE A 821 -30.65 9.04 -6.91
CA ILE A 821 -30.33 9.95 -5.80
C ILE A 821 -30.18 11.39 -6.34
N LEU A 822 -29.35 11.55 -7.37
CA LEU A 822 -29.10 12.85 -8.01
C LEU A 822 -30.36 13.40 -8.72
N SER A 823 -31.23 12.53 -9.25
CA SER A 823 -32.52 12.91 -9.83
C SER A 823 -33.47 13.50 -8.78
N GLY A 824 -33.51 12.92 -7.58
CA GLY A 824 -34.24 13.48 -6.44
C GLY A 824 -33.75 14.89 -6.09
N ILE A 825 -32.45 15.11 -6.09
CA ILE A 825 -31.80 16.41 -5.85
C ILE A 825 -32.12 17.41 -6.99
N ALA A 826 -32.00 16.96 -8.25
CA ALA A 826 -32.31 17.77 -9.45
C ALA A 826 -33.79 18.20 -9.52
N TYR A 827 -34.68 17.40 -8.94
CA TYR A 827 -36.09 17.74 -8.79
C TYR A 827 -36.34 18.68 -7.61
N ALA A 828 -35.81 18.36 -6.43
CA ALA A 828 -36.16 19.05 -5.17
C ALA A 828 -35.58 20.47 -5.11
N ILE A 829 -34.33 20.68 -5.52
CA ILE A 829 -33.64 21.97 -5.36
C ILE A 829 -34.30 23.09 -6.20
N PRO A 830 -34.50 22.94 -7.55
CA PRO A 830 -35.15 24.00 -8.35
C PRO A 830 -36.54 24.29 -7.88
N LYS A 831 -37.29 23.26 -7.51
CA LYS A 831 -38.69 23.41 -7.01
C LYS A 831 -38.74 24.19 -5.71
N TYR A 832 -37.88 23.87 -4.75
CA TYR A 832 -37.79 24.58 -3.47
C TYR A 832 -37.41 26.06 -3.67
N GLN A 833 -36.44 26.34 -4.51
CA GLN A 833 -35.96 27.70 -4.77
C GLN A 833 -37.00 28.53 -5.48
N PHE A 834 -37.69 27.97 -6.49
CA PHE A 834 -38.77 28.64 -7.16
C PHE A 834 -39.97 28.89 -6.21
N LYS A 835 -40.34 27.91 -5.36
CA LYS A 835 -41.38 28.07 -4.34
C LYS A 835 -41.06 29.23 -3.41
N LYS A 836 -39.85 29.34 -2.93
CA LYS A 836 -39.37 30.43 -2.06
C LYS A 836 -39.45 31.79 -2.76
N MET A 837 -39.02 31.88 -4.04
CA MET A 837 -39.11 33.11 -4.84
C MET A 837 -40.54 33.50 -5.16
N SER A 838 -41.43 32.55 -5.44
CA SER A 838 -42.83 32.76 -5.82
C SER A 838 -43.75 33.18 -4.65
N GLN A 839 -43.23 33.27 -3.43
CA GLN A 839 -43.94 33.87 -2.28
C GLN A 839 -44.09 35.38 -2.39
N GLU A 840 -43.18 36.05 -3.15
CA GLU A 840 -43.31 37.45 -3.47
C GLU A 840 -44.27 37.64 -4.64
N SER A 841 -45.11 38.71 -4.63
CA SER A 841 -46.03 39.01 -5.69
C SER A 841 -45.30 39.30 -7.02
N VAL A 842 -45.97 39.04 -8.16
CA VAL A 842 -45.38 39.29 -9.50
C VAL A 842 -44.97 40.76 -9.67
N VAL A 843 -45.81 41.69 -9.20
CA VAL A 843 -45.52 43.13 -9.21
C VAL A 843 -44.31 43.47 -8.37
N GLU A 844 -44.17 42.87 -7.21
CA GLU A 844 -43.07 43.09 -6.29
C GLU A 844 -41.75 42.53 -6.87
N ARG A 845 -41.80 41.39 -7.59
CA ARG A 845 -40.65 40.78 -8.27
C ARG A 845 -40.16 41.60 -9.48
N ILE A 846 -41.03 42.33 -10.15
CA ILE A 846 -40.72 43.24 -11.25
C ILE A 846 -40.21 44.58 -10.71
N ARG A 847 -40.78 45.09 -9.61
CA ARG A 847 -40.54 46.42 -9.03
C ARG A 847 -39.31 46.47 -8.09
N LYS A 848 -39.00 45.38 -7.39
CA LYS A 848 -37.77 45.32 -6.55
C LYS A 848 -36.55 45.38 -7.45
N GLU A 849 -35.93 46.52 -7.54
CA GLU A 849 -34.62 46.77 -8.08
C GLU A 849 -33.51 46.44 -7.10
#